data_72b82cb8eb156803dbf43eae5d1ff0ce
#
_entry.id   72b82cb8eb156803dbf43eae5d1ff0ce
#
_cell.length_a   1.000
_cell.length_b   1.000
_cell.length_c   1.000
_cell.angle_alpha   90.00
_cell.angle_beta   90.00
_cell.angle_gamma   90.00
#
_symmetry.space_group_name_H-M   'P 1'
#
loop_
_entity.id
_entity.type
_entity.pdbx_description
1 polymer ?
#
loop_
_entity_poly.entity_id
_entity_poly.type
_entity_poly.pdbx_seq_one_letter_code
_entity_poly.pdbx_strand_id
1 'polypeptide(L)'
;MEKKYTLWDVLCRIAQSVFLAAEITVLADLLFAAGETPLPRAAFWGLFLTAAAALSLWRGFARKGRRIVFLSIAGAAVLSALALFAAWSAAAPKTAYEAPETEPKAIFSEKRVLAVVPHEDDDLNLLSGVTGQFTDAGSEVYVVFVSTGDAAGLGEKRVYEAINALSLDGVPEENIIFLGYGDSIPDDGIHIYNAAPNAVTPSLSGRTETHAAPNHEAYREGTPYTRENLLGDLRSVIEEIRADVIFCVDYDENIDHRAVTMFFDEALGEILTAAPDYDPLVLKGFTYSTAFHAPADFYDSVNLLSTVNPDGERMENGVFRWDARVRLPMDGRALSRSITECRSFAVSREYESQMLWRIAPRIINGDKVFWQRCTGSLLYGAAVCVSSGSGAELTDFRLLHSEDLAGRELPYSAVWTPESGDTAREAEFSFPAADVTEVRLYDNPSPEDNVLAAEIVFPSGNRYAVGALDPAGTLVPVDEPDCEGFTVRLLETEGEHAGLTEAEAYSGAHDEMPPLIKLADGDGNFIYDYRLSRGETEAVLSLYALSASDDLTGYTVTCEGEGCAAAVRDGALSVTCPRGKSCTVTVTDETGTLSDSVYVAHETATIRFVSAIESYCANGIPKTNLYSLAVHCYKHFILGWE
;
A
#
# COMPACT_ATOMS: atom_id res chain seq x y z
N MET A 1 32.52 -53.36 -36.98
CA MET A 1 33.02 -51.96 -37.10
C MET A 1 32.39 -51.13 -35.96
N GLU A 2 33.17 -50.81 -34.95
CA GLU A 2 32.74 -49.88 -33.89
C GLU A 2 32.76 -48.47 -34.47
N LYS A 3 31.57 -47.83 -34.52
CA LYS A 3 31.49 -46.40 -34.86
C LYS A 3 32.25 -45.61 -33.79
N LYS A 4 33.42 -45.09 -34.11
CA LYS A 4 34.13 -44.11 -33.29
C LYS A 4 33.32 -42.82 -33.32
N TYR A 5 32.70 -42.49 -32.18
CA TYR A 5 32.04 -41.19 -32.01
C TYR A 5 33.10 -40.09 -31.95
N THR A 6 32.93 -39.06 -32.73
CA THR A 6 33.75 -37.86 -32.65
C THR A 6 33.37 -37.04 -31.41
N LEU A 7 34.31 -36.21 -30.95
CA LEU A 7 34.01 -35.26 -29.86
C LEU A 7 32.78 -34.41 -30.20
N TRP A 8 32.61 -34.05 -31.47
CA TRP A 8 31.46 -33.30 -31.97
C TRP A 8 30.13 -34.06 -31.81
N ASP A 9 30.11 -35.35 -32.09
CA ASP A 9 28.91 -36.18 -31.89
C ASP A 9 28.52 -36.24 -30.42
N VAL A 10 29.49 -36.26 -29.52
CA VAL A 10 29.25 -36.23 -28.06
C VAL A 10 28.66 -34.88 -27.62
N LEU A 11 29.28 -33.79 -28.06
CA LEU A 11 28.81 -32.43 -27.75
C LEU A 11 27.38 -32.16 -28.28
N CYS A 12 27.10 -32.58 -29.54
CA CYS A 12 25.75 -32.45 -30.09
C CYS A 12 24.70 -33.23 -29.28
N ARG A 13 25.05 -34.44 -28.79
CA ARG A 13 24.15 -35.26 -27.97
C ARG A 13 23.91 -34.65 -26.59
N ILE A 14 24.94 -34.08 -25.99
CA ILE A 14 24.80 -33.34 -24.71
C ILE A 14 23.89 -32.14 -24.93
N ALA A 15 24.15 -31.30 -25.94
CA ALA A 15 23.32 -30.13 -26.25
C ALA A 15 21.87 -30.49 -26.46
N GLN A 16 21.56 -31.54 -27.26
CA GLN A 16 20.21 -32.04 -27.47
C GLN A 16 19.56 -32.55 -26.15
N SER A 17 20.34 -33.18 -25.26
CA SER A 17 19.84 -33.67 -24.00
C SER A 17 19.52 -32.54 -23.04
N VAL A 18 20.34 -31.50 -23.02
CA VAL A 18 20.12 -30.28 -22.24
C VAL A 18 18.86 -29.54 -22.75
N PHE A 19 18.74 -29.43 -24.08
CA PHE A 19 17.54 -28.78 -24.67
C PHE A 19 16.26 -29.53 -24.34
N LEU A 20 16.23 -30.86 -24.50
CA LEU A 20 15.04 -31.67 -24.16
C LEU A 20 14.75 -31.64 -22.64
N ALA A 21 15.77 -31.56 -21.80
CA ALA A 21 15.59 -31.39 -20.37
C ALA A 21 14.97 -30.04 -20.02
N ALA A 22 15.38 -28.97 -20.73
CA ALA A 22 14.79 -27.65 -20.59
C ALA A 22 13.31 -27.65 -20.98
N GLU A 23 12.94 -28.27 -22.13
CA GLU A 23 11.55 -28.39 -22.56
C GLU A 23 10.68 -29.14 -21.54
N ILE A 24 11.16 -30.27 -21.01
CA ILE A 24 10.45 -31.05 -19.99
C ILE A 24 10.25 -30.23 -18.71
N THR A 25 11.27 -29.48 -18.31
CA THR A 25 11.22 -28.70 -17.07
C THR A 25 10.29 -27.50 -17.21
N VAL A 26 10.32 -26.81 -18.36
CA VAL A 26 9.40 -25.71 -18.67
C VAL A 26 7.96 -26.21 -18.72
N LEU A 27 7.72 -27.37 -19.37
CA LEU A 27 6.37 -27.95 -19.42
C LEU A 27 5.87 -28.32 -18.01
N ALA A 28 6.74 -28.87 -17.17
CA ALA A 28 6.38 -29.18 -15.78
C ALA A 28 6.06 -27.89 -15.00
N ASP A 29 6.88 -26.86 -15.13
CA ASP A 29 6.68 -25.56 -14.48
C ASP A 29 5.36 -24.91 -14.93
N LEU A 30 5.03 -24.98 -16.23
CA LEU A 30 3.77 -24.50 -16.78
C LEU A 30 2.56 -25.28 -16.25
N LEU A 31 2.68 -26.62 -16.11
CA LEU A 31 1.62 -27.45 -15.57
C LEU A 31 1.38 -27.16 -14.08
N PHE A 32 2.43 -26.91 -13.33
CA PHE A 32 2.32 -26.52 -11.93
C PHE A 32 1.79 -25.08 -11.78
N ALA A 33 2.20 -24.16 -12.66
CA ALA A 33 1.67 -22.80 -12.69
C ALA A 33 0.17 -22.76 -13.06
N ALA A 34 -0.26 -23.65 -13.98
CA ALA A 34 -1.67 -23.83 -14.31
C ALA A 34 -2.49 -24.46 -13.18
N GLY A 35 -1.84 -25.18 -12.28
CA GLY A 35 -2.41 -25.76 -11.05
C GLY A 35 -2.30 -24.86 -9.81
N GLU A 36 -2.02 -23.56 -10.02
CA GLU A 36 -1.96 -22.51 -8.98
C GLU A 36 -0.71 -22.50 -8.07
N THR A 37 0.19 -23.44 -8.22
CA THR A 37 1.44 -23.47 -7.44
C THR A 37 2.66 -23.49 -8.36
N PRO A 38 3.39 -22.38 -8.50
CA PRO A 38 4.64 -22.40 -9.26
C PRO A 38 5.63 -23.38 -8.65
N LEU A 39 6.36 -24.09 -9.52
CA LEU A 39 7.36 -25.05 -9.04
C LEU A 39 8.44 -24.30 -8.25
N PRO A 40 8.75 -24.69 -7.01
CA PRO A 40 9.84 -24.07 -6.26
C PRO A 40 11.12 -24.09 -7.11
N ARG A 41 11.87 -22.99 -7.14
CA ARG A 41 13.06 -22.87 -8.01
C ARG A 41 14.10 -23.94 -7.77
N ALA A 42 14.31 -24.37 -6.54
CA ALA A 42 15.19 -25.47 -6.22
C ALA A 42 14.71 -26.78 -6.86
N ALA A 43 13.38 -27.03 -6.84
CA ALA A 43 12.78 -28.19 -7.51
C ALA A 43 12.87 -28.06 -9.03
N PHE A 44 12.70 -26.85 -9.60
CA PHE A 44 12.89 -26.56 -11.01
C PHE A 44 14.34 -26.91 -11.46
N TRP A 45 15.34 -26.37 -10.80
CA TRP A 45 16.74 -26.66 -11.14
C TRP A 45 17.14 -28.10 -10.84
N GLY A 46 16.60 -28.68 -9.76
CA GLY A 46 16.78 -30.08 -9.45
C GLY A 46 16.23 -31.01 -10.55
N LEU A 47 15.02 -30.74 -11.01
CA LEU A 47 14.38 -31.45 -12.11
C LEU A 47 15.16 -31.28 -13.43
N PHE A 48 15.56 -30.06 -13.75
CA PHE A 48 16.36 -29.75 -14.93
C PHE A 48 17.70 -30.48 -14.94
N LEU A 49 18.48 -30.38 -13.86
CA LEU A 49 19.78 -31.03 -13.75
C LEU A 49 19.67 -32.56 -13.79
N THR A 50 18.65 -33.10 -13.09
CA THR A 50 18.39 -34.54 -13.07
C THR A 50 17.96 -35.03 -14.45
N ALA A 51 17.05 -34.31 -15.13
CA ALA A 51 16.62 -34.66 -16.48
C ALA A 51 17.77 -34.54 -17.49
N ALA A 52 18.60 -33.48 -17.41
CA ALA A 52 19.76 -33.29 -18.28
C ALA A 52 20.83 -34.39 -18.09
N ALA A 53 21.15 -34.72 -16.84
CA ALA A 53 22.04 -35.80 -16.50
C ALA A 53 21.50 -37.16 -16.98
N ALA A 54 20.23 -37.43 -16.70
CA ALA A 54 19.53 -38.64 -17.08
C ALA A 54 19.56 -38.86 -18.59
N LEU A 55 19.18 -37.85 -19.36
CA LEU A 55 19.15 -37.89 -20.83
C LEU A 55 20.56 -38.02 -21.44
N SER A 56 21.54 -37.34 -20.84
CA SER A 56 22.92 -37.40 -21.27
C SER A 56 23.53 -38.79 -21.05
N LEU A 57 23.30 -39.38 -19.89
CA LEU A 57 23.71 -40.74 -19.57
C LEU A 57 22.99 -41.79 -20.42
N TRP A 58 21.67 -41.66 -20.60
CA TRP A 58 20.88 -42.52 -21.49
C TRP A 58 21.44 -42.58 -22.91
N ARG A 59 21.75 -41.44 -23.48
CA ARG A 59 22.33 -41.35 -24.83
C ARG A 59 23.78 -41.79 -24.91
N GLY A 60 24.53 -41.67 -23.78
CA GLY A 60 25.93 -42.11 -23.69
C GLY A 60 26.13 -43.61 -23.61
N PHE A 61 25.11 -44.37 -23.12
CA PHE A 61 25.26 -45.82 -22.92
C PHE A 61 24.74 -46.64 -24.09
N ALA A 62 25.66 -47.23 -24.86
CA ALA A 62 25.31 -48.03 -26.04
C ALA A 62 24.89 -49.49 -25.71
N ARG A 63 25.09 -50.02 -24.49
CA ARG A 63 24.84 -51.42 -24.14
C ARG A 63 23.62 -51.61 -23.26
N LYS A 64 22.77 -52.61 -23.63
CA LYS A 64 21.47 -52.90 -23.03
C LYS A 64 21.48 -53.08 -21.49
N GLY A 65 22.53 -53.70 -20.93
CA GLY A 65 22.67 -53.86 -19.47
C GLY A 65 22.91 -52.56 -18.70
N ARG A 66 23.66 -51.64 -19.27
CA ARG A 66 23.93 -50.33 -18.67
C ARG A 66 22.68 -49.42 -18.68
N ARG A 67 21.82 -49.60 -19.70
CA ARG A 67 20.54 -48.89 -19.77
C ARG A 67 19.58 -49.27 -18.62
N ILE A 68 19.57 -50.54 -18.23
CA ILE A 68 18.73 -51.02 -17.12
C ILE A 68 19.22 -50.45 -15.79
N VAL A 69 20.54 -50.48 -15.55
CA VAL A 69 21.13 -49.85 -14.34
C VAL A 69 20.85 -48.36 -14.32
N PHE A 70 20.98 -47.70 -15.45
CA PHE A 70 20.70 -46.27 -15.57
C PHE A 70 19.21 -45.94 -15.30
N LEU A 71 18.28 -46.70 -15.88
CA LEU A 71 16.86 -46.54 -15.63
C LEU A 71 16.50 -46.76 -14.15
N SER A 72 17.16 -47.71 -13.50
CA SER A 72 16.97 -47.95 -12.06
C SER A 72 17.50 -46.78 -11.23
N ILE A 73 18.64 -46.20 -11.57
CA ILE A 73 19.20 -45.02 -10.88
C ILE A 73 18.33 -43.77 -11.16
N ALA A 74 17.93 -43.54 -12.40
CA ALA A 74 17.03 -42.42 -12.75
C ALA A 74 15.65 -42.55 -12.10
N GLY A 75 15.10 -43.78 -12.08
CA GLY A 75 13.88 -44.08 -11.38
C GLY A 75 13.98 -43.86 -9.87
N ALA A 76 15.08 -44.27 -9.26
CA ALA A 76 15.34 -44.02 -7.84
C ALA A 76 15.50 -42.52 -7.54
N ALA A 77 16.19 -41.77 -8.42
CA ALA A 77 16.33 -40.32 -8.28
C ALA A 77 14.98 -39.58 -8.41
N VAL A 78 14.13 -39.98 -9.36
CA VAL A 78 12.78 -39.45 -9.53
C VAL A 78 11.91 -39.80 -8.31
N LEU A 79 11.96 -41.05 -7.85
CA LEU A 79 11.23 -41.47 -6.65
C LEU A 79 11.73 -40.73 -5.40
N SER A 80 13.03 -40.49 -5.29
CA SER A 80 13.60 -39.71 -4.20
C SER A 80 13.17 -38.24 -4.27
N ALA A 81 13.16 -37.64 -5.46
CA ALA A 81 12.66 -36.27 -5.68
C ALA A 81 11.16 -36.15 -5.38
N LEU A 82 10.36 -37.14 -5.79
CA LEU A 82 8.93 -37.21 -5.47
C LEU A 82 8.69 -37.43 -3.96
N ALA A 83 9.52 -38.27 -3.32
CA ALA A 83 9.44 -38.50 -1.88
C ALA A 83 9.88 -37.25 -1.09
N LEU A 84 10.91 -36.54 -1.56
CA LEU A 84 11.32 -35.25 -0.99
C LEU A 84 10.26 -34.17 -1.22
N PHE A 85 9.64 -34.15 -2.39
CA PHE A 85 8.50 -33.26 -2.68
C PHE A 85 7.28 -33.60 -1.83
N ALA A 86 6.94 -34.87 -1.70
CA ALA A 86 5.85 -35.31 -0.83
C ALA A 86 6.14 -35.05 0.65
N ALA A 87 7.39 -35.26 1.09
CA ALA A 87 7.84 -34.92 2.44
C ALA A 87 7.87 -33.42 2.67
N TRP A 88 8.29 -32.65 1.68
CA TRP A 88 8.21 -31.18 1.71
C TRP A 88 6.77 -30.70 1.71
N SER A 89 5.92 -31.21 0.85
CA SER A 89 4.48 -30.89 0.78
C SER A 89 3.71 -31.31 2.05
N ALA A 90 4.15 -32.39 2.71
CA ALA A 90 3.58 -32.85 3.98
C ALA A 90 4.17 -32.12 5.20
N ALA A 91 5.41 -31.64 5.08
CA ALA A 91 6.15 -30.93 6.11
C ALA A 91 6.10 -29.39 5.92
N ALA A 92 5.71 -28.94 4.73
CA ALA A 92 5.25 -27.56 4.59
C ALA A 92 4.15 -27.38 5.64
N PRO A 93 4.37 -26.52 6.64
CA PRO A 93 3.40 -26.39 7.70
C PRO A 93 2.08 -26.00 7.04
N LYS A 94 1.15 -26.95 7.02
CA LYS A 94 -0.27 -26.70 6.79
C LYS A 94 -0.86 -25.94 7.98
N THR A 95 -0.09 -25.73 9.01
CA THR A 95 -0.33 -24.72 9.99
C THR A 95 0.02 -23.42 9.30
N ALA A 96 -0.96 -23.00 8.55
CA ALA A 96 -1.27 -21.62 8.58
C ALA A 96 -0.86 -21.06 9.94
N TYR A 97 -0.28 -19.94 9.94
CA TYR A 97 -0.35 -19.02 11.01
C TYR A 97 -1.78 -19.08 11.59
N GLU A 98 -1.92 -19.66 12.76
CA GLU A 98 -3.15 -19.53 13.53
C GLU A 98 -3.08 -18.17 14.22
N ALA A 99 -3.51 -17.13 13.49
CA ALA A 99 -3.80 -15.87 14.14
C ALA A 99 -4.79 -16.16 15.26
N PRO A 100 -4.52 -15.76 16.50
CA PRO A 100 -5.54 -15.79 17.53
C PRO A 100 -6.77 -15.06 16.98
N GLU A 101 -7.95 -15.64 17.13
CA GLU A 101 -9.19 -14.92 16.84
C GLU A 101 -9.23 -13.70 17.77
N THR A 102 -9.15 -12.52 17.18
CA THR A 102 -9.33 -11.25 17.89
C THR A 102 -10.59 -10.61 17.37
N GLU A 103 -11.32 -9.94 18.26
CA GLU A 103 -12.43 -9.07 17.84
C GLU A 103 -11.93 -8.05 16.82
N PRO A 104 -12.78 -7.69 15.83
CA PRO A 104 -12.42 -6.67 14.87
C PRO A 104 -12.03 -5.37 15.57
N LYS A 105 -10.92 -4.77 15.13
CA LYS A 105 -10.48 -3.48 15.68
C LYS A 105 -11.50 -2.38 15.33
N ALA A 106 -11.71 -1.45 16.25
CA ALA A 106 -12.74 -0.41 16.13
C ALA A 106 -12.69 0.39 14.82
N ILE A 107 -11.48 0.60 14.28
CA ILE A 107 -11.30 1.30 13.01
C ILE A 107 -11.95 0.57 11.84
N PHE A 108 -12.08 -0.76 11.90
CA PHE A 108 -12.62 -1.56 10.81
C PHE A 108 -14.12 -1.81 10.91
N SER A 109 -14.73 -1.58 12.09
CA SER A 109 -16.09 -2.05 12.40
C SER A 109 -17.16 -1.00 12.08
N GLU A 110 -18.23 -1.45 11.41
CA GLU A 110 -19.47 -0.69 11.20
C GLU A 110 -19.22 0.70 10.57
N LYS A 111 -18.31 0.79 9.60
CA LYS A 111 -17.99 2.02 8.88
C LYS A 111 -18.55 1.99 7.46
N ARG A 112 -18.83 3.17 6.93
CA ARG A 112 -18.93 3.40 5.50
C ARG A 112 -17.56 3.87 5.02
N VAL A 113 -16.94 3.11 4.14
CA VAL A 113 -15.57 3.32 3.67
C VAL A 113 -15.57 3.62 2.19
N LEU A 114 -14.82 4.62 1.78
CA LEU A 114 -14.60 4.96 0.37
C LEU A 114 -13.11 4.87 0.06
N ALA A 115 -12.73 4.12 -0.96
CA ALA A 115 -11.38 4.14 -1.53
C ALA A 115 -11.42 4.84 -2.89
N VAL A 116 -10.60 5.87 -3.08
CA VAL A 116 -10.45 6.60 -4.35
C VAL A 116 -9.08 6.29 -4.92
N VAL A 117 -9.05 5.59 -6.05
CA VAL A 117 -7.83 5.12 -6.69
C VAL A 117 -7.84 5.42 -8.19
N PRO A 118 -6.66 5.66 -8.79
CA PRO A 118 -6.57 5.97 -10.23
C PRO A 118 -6.93 4.80 -11.13
N HIS A 119 -6.29 3.63 -10.96
CA HIS A 119 -6.42 2.51 -11.89
C HIS A 119 -6.86 1.22 -11.19
N GLU A 120 -7.34 0.26 -11.99
CA GLU A 120 -7.71 -1.09 -11.53
C GLU A 120 -6.45 -1.92 -11.27
N ASP A 121 -5.97 -1.89 -10.08
CA ASP A 121 -4.90 -2.58 -9.35
C ASP A 121 -4.39 -1.72 -8.17
N ASP A 122 -4.65 -0.41 -8.19
CA ASP A 122 -4.21 0.49 -7.12
C ASP A 122 -5.02 0.32 -5.83
N ASP A 123 -6.23 -0.23 -5.90
CA ASP A 123 -6.99 -0.68 -4.72
C ASP A 123 -6.19 -1.69 -3.89
N LEU A 124 -5.59 -2.68 -4.55
CA LEU A 124 -4.75 -3.66 -3.88
C LEU A 124 -3.38 -3.07 -3.49
N ASN A 125 -2.79 -2.24 -4.35
CA ASN A 125 -1.54 -1.56 -4.03
C ASN A 125 -1.68 -0.71 -2.76
N LEU A 126 -2.78 0.01 -2.62
CA LEU A 126 -3.07 0.89 -1.49
C LEU A 126 -3.56 0.12 -0.25
N LEU A 127 -4.47 -0.85 -0.41
CA LEU A 127 -5.28 -1.41 0.67
C LEU A 127 -5.16 -2.93 0.82
N SER A 128 -4.15 -3.59 0.23
CA SER A 128 -4.03 -5.05 0.36
C SER A 128 -4.06 -5.50 1.82
N GLY A 129 -4.91 -6.49 2.14
CA GLY A 129 -5.10 -7.01 3.49
C GLY A 129 -5.80 -6.05 4.46
N VAL A 130 -6.23 -4.88 4.01
CA VAL A 130 -7.01 -3.90 4.78
C VAL A 130 -8.48 -3.93 4.36
N THR A 131 -8.76 -3.90 3.04
CA THR A 131 -10.14 -3.92 2.51
C THR A 131 -10.99 -5.03 3.11
N GLY A 132 -10.48 -6.25 3.08
CA GLY A 132 -11.20 -7.40 3.62
C GLY A 132 -11.41 -7.38 5.13
N GLN A 133 -10.64 -6.61 5.91
CA GLN A 133 -10.90 -6.43 7.33
C GLN A 133 -12.14 -5.57 7.57
N PHE A 134 -12.34 -4.53 6.75
CA PHE A 134 -13.55 -3.71 6.82
C PHE A 134 -14.80 -4.52 6.48
N THR A 135 -14.79 -5.27 5.38
CA THR A 135 -15.94 -6.09 4.96
C THR A 135 -16.25 -7.20 5.96
N ASP A 136 -15.22 -7.91 6.46
CA ASP A 136 -15.35 -8.94 7.48
C ASP A 136 -15.90 -8.40 8.82
N ALA A 137 -15.63 -7.13 9.12
CA ALA A 137 -16.10 -6.44 10.32
C ALA A 137 -17.47 -5.77 10.14
N GLY A 138 -18.16 -6.02 9.03
CA GLY A 138 -19.49 -5.49 8.75
C GLY A 138 -19.53 -4.06 8.23
N SER A 139 -18.40 -3.51 7.81
CA SER A 139 -18.34 -2.21 7.15
C SER A 139 -18.80 -2.28 5.69
N GLU A 140 -19.38 -1.19 5.22
CA GLU A 140 -19.81 -1.01 3.84
C GLU A 140 -18.69 -0.33 3.06
N VAL A 141 -18.04 -1.08 2.17
CA VAL A 141 -16.86 -0.61 1.41
C VAL A 141 -17.26 -0.26 -0.01
N TYR A 142 -16.88 0.94 -0.44
CA TYR A 142 -16.98 1.44 -1.81
C TYR A 142 -15.59 1.67 -2.38
N VAL A 143 -15.39 1.33 -3.65
CA VAL A 143 -14.13 1.59 -4.37
C VAL A 143 -14.43 2.34 -5.66
N VAL A 144 -13.76 3.47 -5.86
CA VAL A 144 -13.90 4.33 -7.03
C VAL A 144 -12.60 4.29 -7.84
N PHE A 145 -12.70 3.78 -9.06
CA PHE A 145 -11.65 3.85 -10.06
C PHE A 145 -11.87 5.06 -10.96
N VAL A 146 -10.92 5.98 -11.00
CA VAL A 146 -11.06 7.22 -11.76
C VAL A 146 -10.80 6.99 -13.23
N SER A 147 -9.71 6.28 -13.56
CA SER A 147 -9.36 5.87 -14.92
C SER A 147 -9.66 4.39 -15.15
N THR A 148 -9.81 4.00 -16.40
CA THR A 148 -10.01 2.60 -16.80
C THR A 148 -8.72 1.88 -17.15
N GLY A 149 -7.54 2.46 -16.89
CA GLY A 149 -6.26 1.85 -17.19
C GLY A 149 -6.12 1.49 -18.69
N ASP A 150 -6.59 2.33 -19.59
CA ASP A 150 -6.78 2.02 -21.00
C ASP A 150 -5.53 2.20 -21.88
N ALA A 151 -4.41 2.62 -21.29
CA ALA A 151 -3.16 2.91 -22.02
C ALA A 151 -2.68 1.77 -22.91
N ALA A 152 -2.84 0.53 -22.47
CA ALA A 152 -2.45 -0.66 -23.25
C ALA A 152 -3.62 -1.29 -24.04
N GLY A 153 -4.77 -0.63 -24.13
CA GLY A 153 -5.98 -1.17 -24.75
C GLY A 153 -6.61 -2.32 -23.94
N LEU A 154 -6.36 -2.38 -22.64
CA LEU A 154 -6.84 -3.44 -21.75
C LEU A 154 -7.92 -2.94 -20.77
N GLY A 155 -8.38 -1.70 -20.87
CA GLY A 155 -9.29 -1.07 -19.91
C GLY A 155 -10.52 -1.93 -19.61
N GLU A 156 -11.24 -2.39 -20.63
CA GLU A 156 -12.41 -3.26 -20.41
C GLU A 156 -12.08 -4.56 -19.66
N LYS A 157 -10.90 -5.15 -19.91
CA LYS A 157 -10.45 -6.35 -19.19
C LYS A 157 -10.14 -6.02 -17.74
N ARG A 158 -9.51 -4.88 -17.48
CA ARG A 158 -9.13 -4.43 -16.11
C ARG A 158 -10.37 -4.20 -15.26
N VAL A 159 -11.44 -3.64 -15.81
CA VAL A 159 -12.74 -3.49 -15.11
C VAL A 159 -13.23 -4.84 -14.57
N TYR A 160 -13.24 -5.90 -15.38
CA TYR A 160 -13.64 -7.23 -14.91
C TYR A 160 -12.66 -7.83 -13.89
N GLU A 161 -11.36 -7.59 -14.07
CA GLU A 161 -10.34 -8.01 -13.11
C GLU A 161 -10.56 -7.37 -11.74
N ALA A 162 -10.83 -6.06 -11.70
CA ALA A 162 -11.11 -5.33 -10.46
C ALA A 162 -12.37 -5.84 -9.74
N ILE A 163 -13.45 -6.10 -10.48
CA ILE A 163 -14.69 -6.65 -9.92
C ILE A 163 -14.42 -8.03 -9.29
N ASN A 164 -13.71 -8.91 -10.01
CA ASN A 164 -13.36 -10.24 -9.49
C ASN A 164 -12.46 -10.13 -8.25
N ALA A 165 -11.45 -9.26 -8.29
CA ALA A 165 -10.52 -9.04 -7.20
C ALA A 165 -11.21 -8.55 -5.93
N LEU A 166 -12.01 -7.49 -6.04
CA LEU A 166 -12.71 -6.89 -4.92
C LEU A 166 -13.79 -7.80 -4.34
N SER A 167 -14.43 -8.65 -5.17
CA SER A 167 -15.38 -9.63 -4.67
C SER A 167 -14.74 -10.68 -3.74
N LEU A 168 -13.45 -11.00 -3.92
CA LEU A 168 -12.70 -11.86 -2.99
C LEU A 168 -12.44 -11.18 -1.64
N ASP A 169 -12.38 -9.86 -1.61
CA ASP A 169 -12.31 -9.07 -0.38
C ASP A 169 -13.70 -8.72 0.18
N GLY A 170 -14.77 -9.25 -0.42
CA GLY A 170 -16.14 -9.10 0.08
C GLY A 170 -16.82 -7.79 -0.31
N VAL A 171 -16.28 -7.02 -1.24
CA VAL A 171 -16.91 -5.79 -1.75
C VAL A 171 -18.00 -6.18 -2.77
N PRO A 172 -19.27 -5.78 -2.57
CA PRO A 172 -20.33 -6.00 -3.54
C PRO A 172 -20.09 -5.27 -4.85
N GLU A 173 -20.50 -5.85 -5.98
CA GLU A 173 -20.29 -5.26 -7.31
C GLU A 173 -20.92 -3.86 -7.44
N GLU A 174 -22.07 -3.64 -6.83
CA GLU A 174 -22.77 -2.35 -6.80
C GLU A 174 -22.01 -1.25 -6.07
N ASN A 175 -21.02 -1.60 -5.25
CA ASN A 175 -20.17 -0.67 -4.52
C ASN A 175 -18.83 -0.40 -5.27
N ILE A 176 -18.63 -0.99 -6.45
CA ILE A 176 -17.45 -0.76 -7.28
C ILE A 176 -17.83 0.21 -8.39
N ILE A 177 -17.29 1.42 -8.32
CA ILE A 177 -17.66 2.55 -9.17
C ILE A 177 -16.52 2.86 -10.13
N PHE A 178 -16.80 2.87 -11.42
CA PHE A 178 -15.86 3.29 -12.44
C PHE A 178 -16.27 4.66 -12.96
N LEU A 179 -15.45 5.70 -12.77
CA LEU A 179 -15.73 7.01 -13.38
C LEU A 179 -15.53 6.95 -14.90
N GLY A 180 -14.68 6.04 -15.37
CA GLY A 180 -14.56 5.73 -16.78
C GLY A 180 -13.71 6.71 -17.58
N TYR A 181 -12.91 7.57 -16.92
CA TYR A 181 -11.92 8.40 -17.60
C TYR A 181 -10.75 7.56 -18.11
N GLY A 182 -10.02 8.02 -19.10
CA GLY A 182 -8.89 7.29 -19.64
C GLY A 182 -7.55 7.77 -19.08
N ASP A 183 -6.51 6.95 -19.27
CA ASP A 183 -5.15 7.26 -18.81
C ASP A 183 -4.59 8.50 -19.49
N SER A 184 -3.80 9.26 -18.76
CA SER A 184 -3.17 10.49 -19.22
C SER A 184 -2.02 10.24 -20.18
N ILE A 185 -1.72 11.24 -21.00
CA ILE A 185 -0.56 11.28 -21.89
C ILE A 185 0.61 11.98 -21.18
N PRO A 186 1.66 11.24 -20.74
CA PRO A 186 2.71 11.81 -19.90
C PRO A 186 3.56 12.89 -20.60
N ASP A 187 3.82 12.76 -21.91
CA ASP A 187 4.89 13.52 -22.56
C ASP A 187 4.43 14.68 -23.45
N ASP A 188 3.27 14.60 -24.08
CA ASP A 188 2.83 15.58 -25.09
C ASP A 188 1.47 16.23 -24.81
N GLY A 189 0.74 15.75 -23.83
CA GLY A 189 -0.61 16.17 -23.52
C GLY A 189 -0.69 17.19 -22.42
N ILE A 190 -1.73 17.99 -22.44
CA ILE A 190 -2.26 18.64 -21.26
C ILE A 190 -2.98 17.57 -20.48
N HIS A 191 -2.49 17.27 -19.26
CA HIS A 191 -3.23 16.39 -18.35
C HIS A 191 -4.62 16.98 -18.11
N ILE A 192 -5.64 16.14 -17.93
CA ILE A 192 -7.02 16.58 -17.72
C ILE A 192 -7.13 17.60 -16.56
N TYR A 193 -6.35 17.42 -15.49
CA TYR A 193 -6.30 18.37 -14.37
C TYR A 193 -5.82 19.76 -14.78
N ASN A 194 -4.88 19.85 -15.72
CA ASN A 194 -4.30 21.10 -16.21
C ASN A 194 -5.08 21.73 -17.36
N ALA A 195 -6.09 21.04 -17.86
CA ALA A 195 -6.90 21.54 -18.98
C ALA A 195 -7.82 22.67 -18.53
N ALA A 196 -8.20 23.54 -19.47
CA ALA A 196 -9.29 24.48 -19.22
C ALA A 196 -10.57 23.70 -18.85
N PRO A 197 -11.43 24.22 -17.98
CA PRO A 197 -12.52 23.46 -17.34
C PRO A 197 -13.36 22.61 -18.28
N ASN A 198 -13.71 23.14 -19.46
CA ASN A 198 -14.57 22.49 -20.47
C ASN A 198 -13.80 22.02 -21.72
N ALA A 199 -12.48 22.04 -21.72
CA ALA A 199 -11.69 21.54 -22.81
C ALA A 199 -11.65 20.01 -22.78
N VAL A 200 -12.01 19.37 -23.89
CA VAL A 200 -11.93 17.90 -24.01
C VAL A 200 -10.47 17.50 -24.15
N THR A 201 -10.02 16.66 -23.23
CA THR A 201 -8.64 16.15 -23.18
C THR A 201 -8.65 14.66 -23.53
N PRO A 202 -8.18 14.25 -24.72
CA PRO A 202 -8.15 12.83 -25.09
C PRO A 202 -7.25 12.02 -24.13
N SER A 203 -7.62 10.76 -23.87
CA SER A 203 -6.75 9.82 -23.17
C SER A 203 -5.59 9.34 -24.04
N LEU A 204 -4.67 8.61 -23.44
CA LEU A 204 -3.56 7.95 -24.15
C LEU A 204 -4.06 6.99 -25.24
N SER A 205 -5.20 6.32 -25.04
CA SER A 205 -5.84 5.49 -26.06
C SER A 205 -6.58 6.27 -27.15
N GLY A 206 -6.71 7.60 -27.01
CA GLY A 206 -7.43 8.49 -27.91
C GLY A 206 -8.93 8.57 -27.65
N ARG A 207 -9.44 8.01 -26.55
CA ARG A 207 -10.83 8.20 -26.11
C ARG A 207 -11.05 9.63 -25.61
N THR A 208 -12.28 10.11 -25.74
CA THR A 208 -12.69 11.47 -25.35
C THR A 208 -13.95 11.51 -24.48
N GLU A 209 -14.51 10.35 -24.18
CA GLU A 209 -15.75 10.18 -23.43
C GLU A 209 -15.61 9.00 -22.45
N THR A 210 -16.26 9.11 -21.29
CA THR A 210 -16.26 8.08 -20.25
C THR A 210 -16.84 6.77 -20.72
N HIS A 211 -16.19 5.68 -20.33
CA HIS A 211 -16.60 4.32 -20.61
C HIS A 211 -15.90 3.36 -19.66
N ALA A 212 -16.58 2.34 -19.20
CA ALA A 212 -15.96 1.28 -18.40
C ALA A 212 -15.88 -0.03 -19.22
N ALA A 213 -16.92 -0.85 -19.25
CA ALA A 213 -16.95 -2.11 -19.98
C ALA A 213 -18.38 -2.42 -20.49
N PRO A 214 -18.54 -3.33 -21.47
CA PRO A 214 -19.85 -3.57 -22.12
C PRO A 214 -21.03 -3.89 -21.20
N ASN A 215 -20.82 -4.46 -20.03
CA ASN A 215 -21.87 -4.80 -19.07
C ASN A 215 -21.73 -4.06 -17.73
N HIS A 216 -20.79 -3.13 -17.66
CA HIS A 216 -20.51 -2.30 -16.50
C HIS A 216 -20.34 -0.87 -16.98
N GLU A 217 -21.39 -0.07 -16.83
CA GLU A 217 -21.39 1.31 -17.26
C GLU A 217 -20.49 2.17 -16.35
N ALA A 218 -19.87 3.18 -16.94
CA ALA A 218 -19.21 4.22 -16.14
C ALA A 218 -20.28 4.99 -15.33
N TYR A 219 -19.87 5.63 -14.24
CA TYR A 219 -20.74 6.44 -13.37
C TYR A 219 -21.63 7.39 -14.17
N ARG A 220 -21.04 8.03 -15.19
CA ARG A 220 -21.78 8.75 -16.25
C ARG A 220 -21.24 8.36 -17.62
N GLU A 221 -21.79 7.34 -18.21
CA GLU A 221 -21.36 6.82 -19.51
C GLU A 221 -21.48 7.87 -20.63
N GLY A 222 -20.47 7.97 -21.51
CA GLY A 222 -20.45 8.89 -22.65
C GLY A 222 -20.26 10.37 -22.27
N THR A 223 -19.78 10.66 -21.07
CA THR A 223 -19.49 12.03 -20.63
C THR A 223 -18.14 12.48 -21.18
N PRO A 224 -18.04 13.69 -21.78
CA PRO A 224 -16.77 14.19 -22.32
C PRO A 224 -15.66 14.28 -21.26
N TYR A 225 -14.43 13.90 -21.63
CA TYR A 225 -13.25 14.03 -20.76
C TYR A 225 -12.86 15.49 -20.56
N THR A 226 -13.50 16.16 -19.63
CA THR A 226 -13.17 17.52 -19.24
C THR A 226 -12.86 17.58 -17.76
N ARG A 227 -12.04 18.55 -17.36
CA ARG A 227 -11.71 18.81 -15.96
C ARG A 227 -12.97 18.99 -15.10
N GLU A 228 -13.89 19.81 -15.60
CA GLU A 228 -15.16 20.09 -14.91
C GLU A 228 -16.00 18.84 -14.68
N ASN A 229 -16.08 17.95 -15.67
CA ASN A 229 -16.84 16.72 -15.55
C ASN A 229 -16.20 15.76 -14.54
N LEU A 230 -14.87 15.58 -14.58
CA LEU A 230 -14.20 14.68 -13.64
C LEU A 230 -14.32 15.17 -12.21
N LEU A 231 -14.09 16.48 -11.97
CA LEU A 231 -14.25 17.08 -10.66
C LEU A 231 -15.71 16.92 -10.15
N GLY A 232 -16.68 17.19 -11.02
CA GLY A 232 -18.10 17.05 -10.70
C GLY A 232 -18.51 15.62 -10.40
N ASP A 233 -18.00 14.64 -11.13
CA ASP A 233 -18.28 13.21 -10.90
C ASP A 233 -17.71 12.74 -9.58
N LEU A 234 -16.45 13.08 -9.31
CA LEU A 234 -15.79 12.70 -8.06
C LEU A 234 -16.47 13.33 -6.85
N ARG A 235 -16.82 14.62 -6.95
CA ARG A 235 -17.59 15.31 -5.92
C ARG A 235 -18.94 14.64 -5.67
N SER A 236 -19.69 14.34 -6.74
CA SER A 236 -21.01 13.69 -6.62
C SER A 236 -20.90 12.33 -5.92
N VAL A 237 -19.92 11.52 -6.27
CA VAL A 237 -19.72 10.21 -5.63
C VAL A 237 -19.38 10.36 -4.14
N ILE A 238 -18.52 11.31 -3.75
CA ILE A 238 -18.20 11.56 -2.34
C ILE A 238 -19.44 12.03 -1.57
N GLU A 239 -20.23 12.93 -2.16
CA GLU A 239 -21.48 13.42 -1.56
C GLU A 239 -22.54 12.33 -1.42
N GLU A 240 -22.69 11.44 -2.41
CA GLU A 240 -23.67 10.34 -2.40
C GLU A 240 -23.30 9.28 -1.36
N ILE A 241 -22.04 8.88 -1.29
CA ILE A 241 -21.58 7.86 -0.36
C ILE A 241 -21.50 8.42 1.06
N ARG A 242 -20.98 9.61 1.23
CA ARG A 242 -20.80 10.28 2.53
C ARG A 242 -20.13 9.36 3.55
N ALA A 243 -18.94 8.90 3.19
CA ALA A 243 -18.18 7.90 3.94
C ALA A 243 -17.70 8.41 5.30
N ASP A 244 -17.59 7.50 6.28
CA ASP A 244 -16.96 7.77 7.59
C ASP A 244 -15.43 7.77 7.48
N VAL A 245 -14.91 6.93 6.57
CA VAL A 245 -13.46 6.78 6.32
C VAL A 245 -13.21 6.84 4.82
N ILE A 246 -12.28 7.69 4.41
CA ILE A 246 -11.89 7.82 3.01
C ILE A 246 -10.40 7.50 2.88
N PHE A 247 -10.08 6.54 2.02
CA PHE A 247 -8.73 6.30 1.55
C PHE A 247 -8.54 6.93 0.17
N CYS A 248 -7.44 7.62 -0.03
CA CYS A 248 -7.09 8.15 -1.34
C CYS A 248 -5.60 7.91 -1.62
N VAL A 249 -5.27 7.57 -2.86
CA VAL A 249 -3.88 7.60 -3.30
C VAL A 249 -3.34 9.00 -3.13
N ASP A 250 -2.05 9.11 -2.78
CA ASP A 250 -1.40 10.41 -2.68
C ASP A 250 -0.44 10.64 -3.85
N TYR A 251 0.18 11.79 -3.84
CA TYR A 251 1.10 12.30 -4.84
C TYR A 251 2.37 11.43 -4.92
N ASP A 252 2.43 10.51 -5.89
CA ASP A 252 3.57 9.63 -6.14
C ASP A 252 4.15 9.78 -7.57
N GLU A 253 4.92 8.82 -8.05
CA GLU A 253 5.64 8.92 -9.33
C GLU A 253 4.70 8.95 -10.56
N ASN A 254 3.48 8.43 -10.46
CA ASN A 254 2.56 8.34 -11.59
C ASN A 254 1.73 9.62 -11.76
N ILE A 255 1.62 10.11 -12.98
CA ILE A 255 0.90 11.36 -13.27
C ILE A 255 -0.60 11.26 -12.99
N ASP A 256 -1.22 10.09 -13.20
CA ASP A 256 -2.64 9.89 -12.89
C ASP A 256 -2.90 9.83 -11.40
N HIS A 257 -1.95 9.27 -10.61
CA HIS A 257 -2.02 9.28 -9.14
C HIS A 257 -1.95 10.72 -8.61
N ARG A 258 -1.02 11.52 -9.13
CA ARG A 258 -0.91 12.95 -8.79
C ARG A 258 -2.18 13.70 -9.09
N ALA A 259 -2.75 13.47 -10.27
CA ALA A 259 -4.00 14.11 -10.65
C ALA A 259 -5.16 13.70 -9.76
N VAL A 260 -5.31 12.41 -9.46
CA VAL A 260 -6.41 11.92 -8.61
C VAL A 260 -6.34 12.53 -7.23
N THR A 261 -5.14 12.61 -6.61
CA THR A 261 -5.03 13.25 -5.29
C THR A 261 -5.43 14.73 -5.34
N MET A 262 -5.07 15.46 -6.40
CA MET A 262 -5.40 16.88 -6.54
C MET A 262 -6.89 17.11 -6.83
N PHE A 263 -7.51 16.28 -7.66
CA PHE A 263 -8.97 16.31 -7.87
C PHE A 263 -9.74 15.96 -6.61
N PHE A 264 -9.24 14.98 -5.85
CA PHE A 264 -9.85 14.57 -4.60
C PHE A 264 -9.80 15.68 -3.56
N ASP A 265 -8.65 16.31 -3.37
CA ASP A 265 -8.49 17.41 -2.42
C ASP A 265 -9.40 18.59 -2.79
N GLU A 266 -9.49 18.94 -4.07
CA GLU A 266 -10.39 19.99 -4.56
C GLU A 266 -11.86 19.63 -4.36
N ALA A 267 -12.27 18.42 -4.74
CA ALA A 267 -13.66 17.96 -4.58
C ALA A 267 -14.07 17.91 -3.10
N LEU A 268 -13.19 17.38 -2.24
CA LEU A 268 -13.50 17.30 -0.81
C LEU A 268 -13.49 18.70 -0.17
N GLY A 269 -12.57 19.58 -0.54
CA GLY A 269 -12.54 20.96 -0.07
C GLY A 269 -13.83 21.73 -0.39
N GLU A 270 -14.38 21.57 -1.62
CA GLU A 270 -15.69 22.13 -1.99
C GLU A 270 -16.82 21.57 -1.11
N ILE A 271 -16.79 20.26 -0.81
CA ILE A 271 -17.79 19.61 0.04
C ILE A 271 -17.70 20.10 1.48
N LEU A 272 -16.49 20.16 2.06
CA LEU A 272 -16.26 20.63 3.43
C LEU A 272 -16.69 22.09 3.60
N THR A 273 -16.42 22.92 2.58
CA THR A 273 -16.88 24.32 2.56
C THR A 273 -18.42 24.43 2.53
N ALA A 274 -19.09 23.56 1.79
CA ALA A 274 -20.55 23.55 1.67
C ALA A 274 -21.26 22.86 2.85
N ALA A 275 -20.61 21.90 3.48
CA ALA A 275 -21.14 21.07 4.55
C ALA A 275 -20.08 20.87 5.67
N PRO A 276 -19.77 21.91 6.45
CA PRO A 276 -18.72 21.87 7.48
C PRO A 276 -19.03 20.91 8.65
N ASP A 277 -20.21 20.31 8.68
CA ASP A 277 -20.59 19.22 9.59
C ASP A 277 -20.17 17.82 9.08
N TYR A 278 -19.60 17.73 7.89
CA TYR A 278 -19.05 16.50 7.34
C TYR A 278 -17.57 16.38 7.73
N ASP A 279 -17.27 15.43 8.57
CA ASP A 279 -15.96 15.25 9.17
C ASP A 279 -15.49 13.78 8.99
N PRO A 280 -15.17 13.35 7.75
CA PRO A 280 -14.68 12.00 7.49
C PRO A 280 -13.21 11.87 7.93
N LEU A 281 -12.85 10.68 8.39
CA LEU A 281 -11.45 10.32 8.55
C LEU A 281 -10.82 10.13 7.17
N VAL A 282 -9.89 11.00 6.77
CA VAL A 282 -9.18 10.91 5.49
C VAL A 282 -7.77 10.36 5.70
N LEU A 283 -7.48 9.25 5.01
CA LEU A 283 -6.21 8.56 5.05
C LEU A 283 -5.63 8.50 3.63
N LYS A 284 -4.53 9.21 3.42
CA LYS A 284 -3.82 9.25 2.13
C LYS A 284 -2.61 8.34 2.16
N GLY A 285 -2.35 7.61 1.07
CA GLY A 285 -1.24 6.66 1.00
C GLY A 285 -0.65 6.56 -0.40
N PHE A 286 0.56 6.01 -0.47
CA PHE A 286 1.28 5.84 -1.73
C PHE A 286 1.14 4.42 -2.25
N THR A 287 1.01 4.26 -3.55
CA THR A 287 0.97 2.94 -4.19
C THR A 287 2.36 2.52 -4.67
N TYR A 288 3.21 3.44 -5.08
CA TYR A 288 4.53 3.15 -5.63
C TYR A 288 5.68 3.38 -4.67
N SER A 289 5.67 4.46 -3.89
CA SER A 289 6.82 4.85 -3.07
C SER A 289 6.95 4.06 -1.77
N THR A 290 5.85 3.72 -1.09
CA THR A 290 5.86 3.05 0.21
C THR A 290 5.38 1.60 0.20
N ALA A 291 4.64 1.19 -0.84
CA ALA A 291 4.12 -0.18 -0.95
C ALA A 291 5.19 -1.22 -1.32
N PHE A 292 6.38 -0.80 -1.74
CA PHE A 292 7.35 -1.68 -2.38
C PHE A 292 8.38 -2.32 -1.45
N HIS A 293 8.30 -2.13 -0.17
CA HIS A 293 9.29 -2.65 0.76
C HIS A 293 8.71 -3.65 1.77
N ALA A 294 8.23 -4.76 1.26
CA ALA A 294 8.44 -6.01 1.92
C ALA A 294 9.67 -6.64 1.27
N PRO A 295 10.78 -6.78 1.96
CA PRO A 295 11.83 -7.64 1.48
C PRO A 295 11.28 -9.04 1.34
N ALA A 296 12.00 -9.85 0.68
CA ALA A 296 11.75 -11.22 0.32
C ALA A 296 11.37 -12.21 1.44
N ASP A 297 10.82 -11.73 2.52
CA ASP A 297 10.35 -12.52 3.66
C ASP A 297 8.94 -13.08 3.48
N PHE A 298 8.21 -12.67 2.44
CA PHE A 298 6.87 -13.17 2.12
C PHE A 298 6.78 -14.71 2.09
N TYR A 299 7.88 -15.38 1.74
CA TYR A 299 7.99 -16.82 1.73
C TYR A 299 8.80 -17.39 2.90
N ASP A 300 9.48 -16.57 3.66
CA ASP A 300 10.43 -16.98 4.69
C ASP A 300 9.85 -16.94 6.08
N SER A 301 8.90 -16.08 6.30
CA SER A 301 8.39 -15.75 7.61
C SER A 301 6.87 -15.78 7.64
N VAL A 302 6.34 -16.11 8.79
CA VAL A 302 4.93 -15.91 9.11
C VAL A 302 4.65 -14.45 9.42
N ASN A 303 5.69 -13.68 9.73
CA ASN A 303 5.61 -12.25 9.97
C ASN A 303 6.24 -11.55 8.78
N LEU A 304 5.41 -10.83 8.06
CA LEU A 304 5.89 -9.95 7.01
C LEU A 304 6.53 -8.73 7.65
N LEU A 305 7.62 -8.25 7.08
CA LEU A 305 8.22 -7.00 7.52
C LEU A 305 7.25 -5.85 7.28
N SER A 306 7.26 -4.92 8.19
CA SER A 306 6.51 -3.68 8.06
C SER A 306 7.07 -2.82 6.94
N THR A 307 6.21 -1.97 6.40
CA THR A 307 6.57 -1.01 5.36
C THR A 307 7.69 -0.10 5.85
N VAL A 308 8.71 0.08 5.04
CA VAL A 308 9.84 0.99 5.32
C VAL A 308 9.88 2.11 4.29
N ASN A 309 10.35 3.28 4.70
CA ASN A 309 10.69 4.34 3.75
C ASN A 309 11.94 3.91 2.96
N PRO A 310 11.82 3.65 1.65
CA PRO A 310 12.88 2.97 0.90
C PRO A 310 14.23 3.69 0.89
N ASP A 311 14.25 5.00 0.85
CA ASP A 311 15.49 5.78 0.72
C ASP A 311 15.53 7.05 1.59
N GLY A 312 14.57 7.23 2.53
CA GLY A 312 14.50 8.42 3.38
C GLY A 312 14.28 9.76 2.64
N GLU A 313 14.39 9.73 1.32
CA GLU A 313 14.37 10.92 0.45
C GLU A 313 13.22 10.88 -0.58
N ARG A 314 12.45 9.78 -0.63
CA ARG A 314 11.42 9.57 -1.66
C ARG A 314 9.98 9.83 -1.24
N MET A 315 9.76 10.51 -0.16
CA MET A 315 8.49 11.20 -0.02
C MET A 315 8.55 12.40 -0.96
N GLU A 316 8.02 12.23 -2.16
CA GLU A 316 8.12 13.19 -3.26
C GLU A 316 7.37 14.49 -3.01
N ASN A 317 6.54 14.51 -1.96
CA ASN A 317 5.99 15.75 -1.43
C ASN A 317 6.54 16.00 -0.02
N GLY A 318 6.94 17.20 0.31
CA GLY A 318 7.35 17.61 1.64
C GLY A 318 6.20 17.70 2.66
N VAL A 319 4.99 17.27 2.25
CA VAL A 319 3.75 17.46 3.02
C VAL A 319 3.58 16.44 4.13
N PHE A 320 4.21 15.27 4.03
CA PHE A 320 4.12 14.24 5.05
C PHE A 320 5.48 13.86 5.62
N ARG A 321 5.50 13.59 6.92
CA ARG A 321 6.68 13.09 7.63
C ARG A 321 6.50 11.61 7.95
N TRP A 322 7.55 10.83 7.72
CA TRP A 322 7.52 9.39 7.95
C TRP A 322 7.18 8.99 9.39
N ASP A 323 7.59 9.76 10.36
CA ASP A 323 7.33 9.54 11.78
C ASP A 323 5.87 9.80 12.18
N ALA A 324 5.14 10.59 11.39
CA ALA A 324 3.73 10.89 11.61
C ALA A 324 2.76 9.89 10.92
N ARG A 325 3.28 8.80 10.33
CA ARG A 325 2.45 7.83 9.63
C ARG A 325 1.50 7.07 10.54
N VAL A 326 0.31 6.84 10.05
CA VAL A 326 -0.65 5.89 10.61
C VAL A 326 -0.34 4.50 10.04
N ARG A 327 -0.27 3.50 10.89
CA ARG A 327 0.01 2.11 10.49
C ARG A 327 -1.21 1.25 10.75
N LEU A 328 -1.78 0.68 9.71
CA LEU A 328 -2.86 -0.30 9.82
C LEU A 328 -2.29 -1.72 9.68
N PRO A 329 -2.56 -2.61 10.63
CA PRO A 329 -2.08 -3.97 10.55
C PRO A 329 -2.76 -4.71 9.40
N MET A 330 -2.04 -5.63 8.77
CA MET A 330 -2.61 -6.58 7.84
C MET A 330 -3.56 -7.54 8.57
N ASP A 331 -4.56 -8.06 7.86
CA ASP A 331 -5.36 -9.16 8.39
C ASP A 331 -4.47 -10.38 8.63
N GLY A 332 -4.35 -10.80 9.89
CA GLY A 332 -3.58 -11.99 10.24
C GLY A 332 -4.08 -13.25 9.54
N ARG A 333 -5.36 -13.33 9.20
CA ARG A 333 -5.97 -14.42 8.43
C ARG A 333 -5.60 -14.35 6.94
N ALA A 334 -5.23 -13.17 6.45
CA ALA A 334 -4.74 -12.98 5.08
C ALA A 334 -3.28 -13.42 4.95
N LEU A 335 -2.56 -13.58 6.06
CA LEU A 335 -1.18 -14.03 6.11
C LEU A 335 -1.15 -15.55 6.25
N SER A 336 -0.54 -16.24 5.31
CA SER A 336 -0.33 -17.68 5.36
C SER A 336 1.04 -18.02 4.77
N ARG A 337 1.72 -19.03 5.33
CA ARG A 337 2.93 -19.58 4.70
C ARG A 337 2.65 -20.25 3.37
N SER A 338 1.41 -20.70 3.15
CA SER A 338 0.98 -21.16 1.84
C SER A 338 0.45 -19.98 1.07
N ILE A 339 1.18 -19.55 0.05
CA ILE A 339 0.76 -18.47 -0.82
C ILE A 339 -0.63 -18.70 -1.43
N THR A 340 -1.01 -19.95 -1.63
CA THR A 340 -2.33 -20.34 -2.17
C THR A 340 -3.47 -20.14 -1.19
N GLU A 341 -3.17 -19.99 0.10
CA GLU A 341 -4.14 -19.76 1.17
C GLU A 341 -4.19 -18.27 1.58
N CYS A 342 -3.29 -17.45 1.06
CA CYS A 342 -3.27 -16.01 1.33
C CYS A 342 -4.33 -15.29 0.50
N ARG A 343 -5.33 -14.69 1.16
CA ARG A 343 -6.42 -13.96 0.48
C ARG A 343 -5.88 -12.81 -0.39
N SER A 344 -4.97 -12.00 0.14
CA SER A 344 -4.38 -10.89 -0.63
C SER A 344 -3.59 -11.36 -1.86
N PHE A 345 -2.98 -12.55 -1.78
CA PHE A 345 -2.35 -13.16 -2.96
C PHE A 345 -3.38 -13.65 -3.97
N ALA A 346 -4.49 -14.25 -3.52
CA ALA A 346 -5.58 -14.65 -4.41
C ALA A 346 -6.16 -13.42 -5.14
N VAL A 347 -6.41 -12.32 -4.42
CA VAL A 347 -6.83 -11.03 -4.99
C VAL A 347 -5.83 -10.54 -6.04
N SER A 348 -4.52 -10.58 -5.75
CA SER A 348 -3.48 -10.15 -6.70
C SER A 348 -3.45 -10.96 -8.00
N ARG A 349 -3.99 -12.17 -8.00
CA ARG A 349 -4.05 -13.03 -9.18
C ARG A 349 -5.19 -12.68 -10.13
N GLU A 350 -6.25 -12.09 -9.63
CA GLU A 350 -7.35 -11.61 -10.47
C GLU A 350 -6.91 -10.48 -11.40
N TYR A 351 -5.92 -9.67 -10.99
CA TYR A 351 -5.27 -8.66 -11.83
C TYR A 351 -4.29 -9.30 -12.83
N GLU A 352 -4.79 -10.23 -13.66
CA GLU A 352 -3.99 -11.03 -14.59
C GLU A 352 -3.26 -10.18 -15.63
N SER A 353 -3.93 -9.17 -16.18
CA SER A 353 -3.37 -8.31 -17.23
C SER A 353 -2.20 -7.47 -16.69
N GLN A 354 -2.24 -7.10 -15.42
CA GLN A 354 -1.17 -6.38 -14.72
C GLN A 354 -0.11 -7.32 -14.14
N MET A 355 -0.41 -8.63 -14.08
CA MET A 355 0.43 -9.65 -13.43
C MET A 355 0.82 -9.25 -12.00
N LEU A 356 -0.11 -8.66 -11.26
CA LEU A 356 0.13 -8.09 -9.93
C LEU A 356 0.66 -9.12 -8.93
N TRP A 357 0.27 -10.37 -9.06
CA TRP A 357 0.81 -11.49 -8.28
C TRP A 357 2.35 -11.61 -8.31
N ARG A 358 3.02 -11.02 -9.31
CA ARG A 358 4.49 -11.02 -9.39
C ARG A 358 5.13 -10.05 -8.43
N ILE A 359 4.43 -8.97 -8.13
CA ILE A 359 4.88 -7.97 -7.17
C ILE A 359 4.19 -8.14 -5.80
N ALA A 360 3.31 -9.13 -5.68
CA ALA A 360 2.63 -9.44 -4.42
C ALA A 360 3.56 -9.43 -3.19
N PRO A 361 4.79 -10.00 -3.25
CA PRO A 361 5.73 -9.91 -2.13
C PRO A 361 6.15 -8.49 -1.74
N ARG A 362 5.89 -7.50 -2.58
CA ARG A 362 6.20 -6.09 -2.30
C ARG A 362 5.02 -5.33 -1.73
N ILE A 363 3.80 -5.68 -2.16
CA ILE A 363 2.58 -4.98 -1.78
C ILE A 363 1.86 -5.61 -0.58
N ILE A 364 2.15 -6.88 -0.28
CA ILE A 364 1.63 -7.58 0.89
C ILE A 364 2.69 -7.48 2.00
N ASN A 365 2.59 -6.44 2.80
CA ASN A 365 3.49 -6.13 3.92
C ASN A 365 2.86 -6.48 5.26
N GLY A 366 3.59 -6.38 6.35
CA GLY A 366 3.07 -6.57 7.71
C GLY A 366 2.10 -5.48 8.16
N ASP A 367 2.18 -4.32 7.52
CA ASP A 367 1.27 -3.18 7.71
C ASP A 367 1.05 -2.43 6.40
N LYS A 368 0.06 -1.53 6.41
CA LYS A 368 -0.12 -0.46 5.43
C LYS A 368 0.05 0.88 6.12
N VAL A 369 0.68 1.82 5.45
CA VAL A 369 0.98 3.14 5.99
C VAL A 369 0.19 4.21 5.27
N PHE A 370 -0.33 5.14 6.07
CA PHE A 370 -1.13 6.26 5.61
C PHE A 370 -0.76 7.51 6.37
N TRP A 371 -1.19 8.67 5.87
CA TRP A 371 -1.15 9.94 6.56
C TRP A 371 -2.56 10.50 6.65
N GLN A 372 -2.92 10.94 7.85
CA GLN A 372 -4.21 11.54 8.09
C GLN A 372 -4.25 12.97 7.58
N ARG A 373 -5.35 13.33 6.91
CA ARG A 373 -5.75 14.71 6.63
C ARG A 373 -6.98 15.05 7.45
N CYS A 374 -6.88 16.13 8.21
CA CYS A 374 -7.95 16.58 9.09
C CYS A 374 -9.04 17.30 8.31
N THR A 375 -10.29 17.03 8.62
CA THR A 375 -11.46 17.59 7.91
C THR A 375 -12.36 18.46 8.78
N GLY A 376 -12.17 18.43 10.11
CA GLY A 376 -12.99 19.17 11.09
C GLY A 376 -12.55 20.61 11.36
N SER A 377 -11.86 21.27 10.40
CA SER A 377 -11.42 22.65 10.62
C SER A 377 -12.58 23.65 10.66
N LEU A 378 -12.55 24.57 11.64
CA LEU A 378 -13.47 25.70 11.74
C LEU A 378 -13.37 26.68 10.56
N LEU A 379 -12.29 26.57 9.76
CA LEU A 379 -12.03 27.47 8.65
C LEU A 379 -12.70 27.05 7.34
N TYR A 380 -13.19 25.80 7.22
CA TYR A 380 -13.97 25.43 6.04
C TYR A 380 -15.29 26.23 6.00
N GLY A 381 -15.45 27.01 4.93
CA GLY A 381 -16.56 27.95 4.81
C GLY A 381 -16.39 29.27 5.57
N ALA A 382 -15.25 29.52 6.22
CA ALA A 382 -14.93 30.80 6.84
C ALA A 382 -14.74 31.91 5.78
N ALA A 383 -15.02 33.14 6.18
CA ALA A 383 -14.67 34.28 5.35
C ALA A 383 -13.18 34.61 5.52
N VAL A 384 -12.46 34.67 4.41
CA VAL A 384 -11.04 35.00 4.37
C VAL A 384 -10.83 36.35 3.71
N CYS A 385 -10.09 37.24 4.38
CA CYS A 385 -9.70 38.56 3.85
C CYS A 385 -8.18 38.68 3.92
N VAL A 386 -7.52 38.83 2.77
CA VAL A 386 -6.05 38.96 2.68
C VAL A 386 -5.65 40.37 2.35
N SER A 387 -4.46 40.78 2.80
CA SER A 387 -3.88 42.11 2.51
C SER A 387 -3.57 42.30 1.03
N SER A 388 -3.28 41.22 0.30
CA SER A 388 -3.06 41.20 -1.15
C SER A 388 -3.17 39.78 -1.70
N GLY A 389 -3.38 39.63 -3.01
CA GLY A 389 -3.58 38.32 -3.65
C GLY A 389 -4.98 37.77 -3.48
N SER A 390 -5.13 36.44 -3.56
CA SER A 390 -6.35 35.69 -3.30
C SER A 390 -6.19 34.92 -2.00
N GLY A 391 -7.22 34.85 -1.17
CA GLY A 391 -7.24 34.10 0.08
C GLY A 391 -8.07 32.81 -0.03
N ALA A 392 -8.57 32.47 -1.21
CA ALA A 392 -9.38 31.28 -1.41
C ALA A 392 -8.59 30.00 -1.18
N GLU A 393 -7.31 30.03 -1.41
CA GLU A 393 -6.36 28.94 -1.26
C GLU A 393 -6.12 28.55 0.21
N LEU A 394 -6.44 29.42 1.15
CA LEU A 394 -6.11 29.24 2.58
C LEU A 394 -7.06 28.30 3.32
N THR A 395 -8.17 27.89 2.71
CA THR A 395 -9.20 27.09 3.35
C THR A 395 -9.87 26.13 2.36
N ASP A 396 -9.11 25.68 1.35
CA ASP A 396 -9.63 24.87 0.25
C ASP A 396 -9.24 23.38 0.33
N PHE A 397 -8.62 22.97 1.43
CA PHE A 397 -8.16 21.60 1.69
C PHE A 397 -6.97 21.14 0.83
N ARG A 398 -6.38 21.98 0.00
CA ARG A 398 -5.29 21.61 -0.91
C ARG A 398 -3.92 21.96 -0.34
N LEU A 399 -3.05 20.94 -0.16
CA LEU A 399 -1.67 21.13 0.32
C LEU A 399 -0.63 21.12 -0.79
N LEU A 400 -0.95 20.55 -1.95
CA LEU A 400 -0.01 20.42 -3.05
C LEU A 400 -0.20 21.56 -4.05
N HIS A 401 0.93 22.08 -4.47
CA HIS A 401 0.98 23.11 -5.48
C HIS A 401 0.75 22.52 -6.88
N SER A 402 0.02 23.22 -7.70
CA SER A 402 -0.31 22.75 -9.03
C SER A 402 0.88 22.66 -9.99
N GLU A 403 2.01 23.30 -9.70
CA GLU A 403 3.25 23.21 -10.49
C GLU A 403 3.92 21.83 -10.44
N ASP A 404 3.56 21.02 -9.44
CA ASP A 404 4.17 19.69 -9.23
C ASP A 404 3.77 18.65 -10.28
N LEU A 405 2.75 18.90 -11.08
CA LEU A 405 2.34 18.04 -12.18
C LEU A 405 3.16 18.29 -13.45
N ALA A 406 4.37 17.80 -13.52
CA ALA A 406 5.20 17.83 -14.74
C ALA A 406 5.92 19.15 -15.04
N GLY A 407 6.23 20.00 -14.07
CA GLY A 407 7.03 21.22 -14.24
C GLY A 407 6.42 22.22 -15.21
N ARG A 408 5.09 22.29 -15.27
CA ARG A 408 4.33 23.27 -16.06
C ARG A 408 3.64 24.25 -15.12
N GLU A 409 3.65 25.51 -15.51
CA GLU A 409 2.84 26.53 -14.84
C GLU A 409 1.35 26.17 -15.02
N LEU A 410 0.66 25.97 -13.92
CA LEU A 410 -0.73 25.55 -13.92
C LEU A 410 -1.65 26.73 -13.61
N PRO A 411 -2.85 26.76 -14.22
CA PRO A 411 -3.80 27.86 -13.97
C PRO A 411 -4.44 27.81 -12.56
N TYR A 412 -4.17 26.79 -11.78
CA TYR A 412 -4.80 26.52 -10.49
C TYR A 412 -3.75 26.39 -9.39
N SER A 413 -3.33 27.49 -8.79
CA SER A 413 -2.42 27.49 -7.65
C SER A 413 -3.15 27.17 -6.34
N ALA A 414 -2.50 26.45 -5.44
CA ALA A 414 -3.00 26.15 -4.10
C ALA A 414 -2.22 26.96 -3.02
N VAL A 415 -1.56 28.03 -3.37
CA VAL A 415 -0.74 28.83 -2.44
C VAL A 415 -1.19 30.29 -2.42
N TRP A 416 -1.56 30.80 -1.24
CA TRP A 416 -1.65 32.23 -1.04
C TRP A 416 -0.26 32.83 -0.89
N THR A 417 0.16 33.63 -1.85
CA THR A 417 1.41 34.38 -1.84
C THR A 417 1.10 35.87 -1.79
N PRO A 418 1.52 36.63 -0.76
CA PRO A 418 1.34 38.08 -0.73
C PRO A 418 2.06 38.76 -1.88
N GLU A 419 1.41 39.77 -2.49
CA GLU A 419 1.99 40.51 -3.62
C GLU A 419 3.31 41.23 -3.25
N SER A 420 4.20 41.35 -4.23
CA SER A 420 5.44 42.10 -4.05
C SER A 420 5.17 43.57 -3.64
N GLY A 421 5.65 43.95 -2.45
CA GLY A 421 5.42 45.27 -1.87
C GLY A 421 4.31 45.34 -0.83
N ASP A 422 3.59 44.26 -0.60
CA ASP A 422 2.69 44.13 0.54
C ASP A 422 3.51 44.10 1.84
N THR A 423 3.33 45.14 2.66
CA THR A 423 4.03 45.27 3.96
C THR A 423 3.22 44.68 5.12
N ALA A 424 1.95 44.46 4.92
CA ALA A 424 1.08 43.85 5.94
C ALA A 424 1.23 42.34 5.97
N ARG A 425 1.17 41.69 4.81
CA ARG A 425 1.25 40.23 4.63
C ARG A 425 0.32 39.50 5.59
N GLU A 426 -0.94 39.93 5.60
CA GLU A 426 -1.95 39.48 6.57
C GLU A 426 -3.06 38.68 5.89
N ALA A 427 -3.50 37.61 6.57
CA ALA A 427 -4.72 36.90 6.26
C ALA A 427 -5.63 36.91 7.51
N GLU A 428 -6.82 37.46 7.39
CA GLU A 428 -7.83 37.52 8.43
C GLU A 428 -8.92 36.48 8.14
N PHE A 429 -9.20 35.64 9.14
CA PHE A 429 -10.22 34.60 9.09
C PHE A 429 -11.37 34.96 10.00
N SER A 430 -12.60 34.79 9.52
CA SER A 430 -13.82 35.02 10.31
C SER A 430 -14.75 33.83 10.18
N PHE A 431 -15.19 33.29 11.32
CA PHE A 431 -16.03 32.11 11.44
C PHE A 431 -17.04 32.26 12.58
N PRO A 432 -18.06 31.42 12.67
CA PRO A 432 -19.01 31.44 13.82
C PRO A 432 -18.25 31.24 15.14
N ALA A 433 -18.71 31.95 16.20
CA ALA A 433 -18.07 31.88 17.52
C ALA A 433 -17.83 30.45 17.99
N ALA A 434 -16.60 30.13 18.31
CA ALA A 434 -16.16 28.83 18.79
C ALA A 434 -14.94 28.97 19.74
N ASP A 435 -14.72 27.97 20.57
CA ASP A 435 -13.47 27.87 21.32
C ASP A 435 -12.37 27.39 20.38
N VAL A 436 -11.27 28.12 20.25
CA VAL A 436 -10.14 27.72 19.42
C VAL A 436 -9.02 27.22 20.33
N THR A 437 -8.65 25.95 20.17
CA THR A 437 -7.61 25.28 20.96
C THR A 437 -6.34 25.01 20.18
N GLU A 438 -6.41 25.02 18.85
CA GLU A 438 -5.29 24.81 17.96
C GLU A 438 -5.49 25.61 16.66
N VAL A 439 -4.37 26.17 16.15
CA VAL A 439 -4.26 26.66 14.78
C VAL A 439 -3.12 25.89 14.10
N ARG A 440 -3.35 25.47 12.86
CA ARG A 440 -2.34 24.77 12.06
C ARG A 440 -2.10 25.57 10.78
N LEU A 441 -0.82 25.84 10.48
CA LEU A 441 -0.40 26.59 9.30
C LEU A 441 0.51 25.71 8.45
N TYR A 442 0.24 25.66 7.16
CA TYR A 442 1.01 24.87 6.20
C TYR A 442 1.83 25.76 5.29
N ASP A 443 3.13 25.51 5.24
CA ASP A 443 4.04 26.22 4.36
C ASP A 443 3.87 25.79 2.89
N ASN A 444 4.43 26.56 1.98
CA ASN A 444 4.61 26.14 0.60
C ASN A 444 5.51 24.89 0.56
N PRO A 445 5.12 23.80 -0.14
CA PRO A 445 5.94 22.60 -0.26
C PRO A 445 7.24 22.80 -1.07
N SER A 446 7.38 23.92 -1.79
CA SER A 446 8.61 24.27 -2.50
C SER A 446 9.76 24.53 -1.52
N PRO A 447 10.89 23.83 -1.63
CA PRO A 447 12.02 24.03 -0.71
C PRO A 447 12.70 25.41 -0.85
N GLU A 448 12.37 26.18 -1.89
CA GLU A 448 12.94 27.49 -2.17
C GLU A 448 12.07 28.65 -1.64
N ASP A 449 10.80 28.37 -1.27
CA ASP A 449 9.81 29.37 -0.90
C ASP A 449 9.28 29.08 0.51
N ASN A 450 9.85 29.73 1.53
CA ASN A 450 9.59 29.37 2.92
C ASN A 450 9.09 30.57 3.74
N VAL A 451 8.18 30.32 4.68
CA VAL A 451 7.81 31.23 5.75
C VAL A 451 8.68 30.92 6.97
N LEU A 452 9.61 31.83 7.30
CA LEU A 452 10.57 31.65 8.37
C LEU A 452 10.06 32.12 9.74
N ALA A 453 9.08 33.04 9.75
CA ALA A 453 8.39 33.47 10.96
C ALA A 453 7.00 34.02 10.65
N ALA A 454 6.05 33.69 11.52
CA ALA A 454 4.69 34.19 11.49
C ALA A 454 4.18 34.58 12.88
N GLU A 455 3.07 35.31 12.95
CA GLU A 455 2.37 35.64 14.19
C GLU A 455 0.87 35.42 13.99
N ILE A 456 0.21 34.78 14.96
CA ILE A 456 -1.24 34.67 15.01
C ILE A 456 -1.75 35.68 16.03
N VAL A 457 -2.69 36.52 15.64
CA VAL A 457 -3.26 37.59 16.46
C VAL A 457 -4.76 37.41 16.61
N PHE A 458 -5.22 37.27 17.84
CA PHE A 458 -6.63 37.10 18.16
C PHE A 458 -7.30 38.43 18.58
N PRO A 459 -8.61 38.54 18.43
CA PRO A 459 -9.38 39.72 18.89
C PRO A 459 -9.27 39.96 20.39
N SER A 460 -9.00 38.93 21.19
CA SER A 460 -8.67 39.02 22.63
C SER A 460 -7.46 39.89 22.94
N GLY A 461 -6.59 40.11 21.92
CA GLY A 461 -5.31 40.76 22.04
C GLY A 461 -4.14 39.81 22.27
N ASN A 462 -4.42 38.51 22.42
CA ASN A 462 -3.39 37.48 22.50
C ASN A 462 -2.64 37.33 21.19
N ARG A 463 -1.35 37.04 21.29
CA ARG A 463 -0.43 36.89 20.17
C ARG A 463 0.40 35.63 20.34
N TYR A 464 0.45 34.82 19.34
CA TYR A 464 1.22 33.58 19.32
C TYR A 464 2.29 33.69 18.22
N ALA A 465 3.54 33.74 18.66
CA ALA A 465 4.68 33.77 17.72
C ALA A 465 4.94 32.36 17.18
N VAL A 466 5.09 32.24 15.88
CA VAL A 466 5.36 31.00 15.16
C VAL A 466 6.72 31.13 14.48
N GLY A 467 7.57 30.12 14.60
CA GLY A 467 8.85 30.05 13.90
C GLY A 467 8.69 29.68 12.43
N ALA A 468 9.73 29.07 11.87
CA ALA A 468 9.65 28.53 10.52
C ALA A 468 8.53 27.52 10.39
N LEU A 469 7.75 27.65 9.34
CA LEU A 469 6.64 26.75 9.06
C LEU A 469 7.13 25.46 8.40
N ASP A 470 6.30 24.43 8.50
CA ASP A 470 6.53 23.11 7.91
C ASP A 470 5.42 22.84 6.88
N PRO A 471 5.73 22.40 5.66
CA PRO A 471 4.72 21.99 4.68
C PRO A 471 3.79 20.86 5.18
N ALA A 472 4.25 20.06 6.12
CA ALA A 472 3.43 19.02 6.79
C ALA A 472 2.50 19.57 7.89
N GLY A 473 2.50 20.90 8.09
CA GLY A 473 1.68 21.60 9.07
C GLY A 473 2.41 21.93 10.36
N THR A 474 2.45 23.20 10.70
CA THR A 474 2.97 23.73 11.97
C THR A 474 1.83 23.92 12.94
N LEU A 475 1.79 23.11 13.97
CA LEU A 475 0.77 23.09 15.01
C LEU A 475 1.09 24.16 16.07
N VAL A 476 0.12 25.03 16.35
CA VAL A 476 0.20 26.10 17.34
C VAL A 476 -0.94 25.93 18.36
N PRO A 477 -0.64 25.42 19.57
CA PRO A 477 -1.63 25.37 20.63
C PRO A 477 -2.02 26.78 21.06
N VAL A 478 -3.32 27.03 21.19
CA VAL A 478 -3.89 28.29 21.62
C VAL A 478 -4.97 28.05 22.67
N ASP A 479 -5.41 29.12 23.35
CA ASP A 479 -6.52 29.05 24.33
C ASP A 479 -7.38 30.31 24.14
N GLU A 480 -8.31 30.26 23.18
CA GLU A 480 -9.13 31.39 22.76
C GLU A 480 -10.61 31.02 22.80
N PRO A 481 -11.25 31.17 23.97
CA PRO A 481 -12.66 30.86 24.10
C PRO A 481 -13.54 31.88 23.38
N ASP A 482 -14.70 31.44 22.87
CA ASP A 482 -15.73 32.28 22.23
C ASP A 482 -15.15 33.19 21.15
N CYS A 483 -14.28 32.67 20.30
CA CYS A 483 -13.55 33.39 19.29
C CYS A 483 -14.31 33.37 17.96
N GLU A 484 -14.38 34.52 17.27
CA GLU A 484 -15.06 34.67 15.97
C GLU A 484 -14.07 34.82 14.80
N GLY A 485 -12.76 34.67 15.06
CA GLY A 485 -11.74 34.81 14.02
C GLY A 485 -10.35 35.18 14.56
N PHE A 486 -9.38 35.21 13.69
CA PHE A 486 -8.00 35.63 13.98
C PHE A 486 -7.30 36.13 12.72
N THR A 487 -6.12 36.75 12.89
CA THR A 487 -5.26 37.19 11.78
C THR A 487 -3.92 36.47 11.84
N VAL A 488 -3.46 35.93 10.71
CA VAL A 488 -2.10 35.43 10.52
C VAL A 488 -1.27 36.50 9.82
N ARG A 489 -0.06 36.80 10.32
CA ARG A 489 0.90 37.74 9.74
C ARG A 489 2.18 36.99 9.38
N LEU A 490 2.65 37.11 8.14
CA LEU A 490 3.95 36.58 7.74
C LEU A 490 5.02 37.65 8.04
N LEU A 491 5.88 37.37 9.02
CA LEU A 491 6.89 38.33 9.51
C LEU A 491 8.19 38.23 8.73
N GLU A 492 8.63 37.02 8.39
CA GLU A 492 9.86 36.75 7.66
C GLU A 492 9.62 35.65 6.63
N THR A 493 10.03 35.88 5.40
CA THR A 493 9.85 34.97 4.27
C THR A 493 11.11 34.87 3.43
N GLU A 494 11.36 33.72 2.83
CA GLU A 494 12.43 33.48 1.86
C GLU A 494 11.82 32.90 0.58
N GLY A 495 12.29 33.37 -0.59
CA GLY A 495 11.76 32.96 -1.89
C GLY A 495 10.74 33.94 -2.48
N GLU A 496 10.44 33.77 -3.75
CA GLU A 496 9.55 34.65 -4.52
C GLU A 496 8.07 34.33 -4.28
N HIS A 497 7.76 33.02 -4.02
CA HIS A 497 6.40 32.49 -3.84
C HIS A 497 6.16 32.02 -2.40
N ALA A 498 6.92 32.52 -1.43
CA ALA A 498 6.73 32.19 -0.04
C ALA A 498 5.32 32.58 0.46
N GLY A 499 4.62 31.64 1.05
CA GLY A 499 3.23 31.82 1.44
C GLY A 499 2.65 30.57 2.10
N LEU A 500 1.33 30.54 2.23
CA LEU A 500 0.62 29.43 2.89
C LEU A 500 -0.20 28.65 1.87
N THR A 501 -0.16 27.31 1.95
CA THR A 501 -1.06 26.45 1.19
C THR A 501 -2.40 26.29 1.89
N GLU A 502 -2.39 26.25 3.22
CA GLU A 502 -3.59 26.02 4.01
C GLU A 502 -3.45 26.63 5.41
N ALA A 503 -4.56 27.02 6.00
CA ALA A 503 -4.70 27.31 7.42
C ALA A 503 -5.89 26.55 7.97
N GLU A 504 -5.72 25.96 9.14
CA GLU A 504 -6.77 25.21 9.84
C GLU A 504 -6.89 25.71 11.27
N ALA A 505 -8.08 25.64 11.86
CA ALA A 505 -8.31 25.93 13.27
C ALA A 505 -9.28 24.91 13.87
N TYR A 506 -9.05 24.53 15.11
CA TYR A 506 -9.78 23.44 15.74
C TYR A 506 -10.31 23.81 17.13
N SER A 507 -11.46 23.21 17.46
CA SER A 507 -12.10 23.34 18.76
C SER A 507 -12.03 21.99 19.50
N GLY A 508 -11.18 21.91 20.49
CA GLY A 508 -11.03 20.67 21.27
C GLY A 508 -10.23 19.57 20.55
N ALA A 509 -10.47 18.34 20.94
CA ALA A 509 -9.83 17.19 20.32
C ALA A 509 -10.36 17.00 18.90
N HIS A 510 -9.45 16.89 17.98
CA HIS A 510 -9.66 16.60 16.56
C HIS A 510 -8.60 15.60 16.14
N ASP A 511 -8.69 15.03 14.96
CA ASP A 511 -7.74 14.02 14.45
C ASP A 511 -7.74 12.71 15.26
N GLU A 512 -8.74 12.46 16.09
CA GLU A 512 -8.81 11.23 16.86
C GLU A 512 -9.08 10.04 15.95
N MET A 513 -8.01 9.31 15.67
CA MET A 513 -8.15 7.97 15.08
C MET A 513 -8.83 7.03 16.06
N PRO A 514 -9.70 6.13 15.59
CA PRO A 514 -10.16 5.04 16.43
C PRO A 514 -8.97 4.30 17.04
N PRO A 515 -8.97 4.04 18.35
CA PRO A 515 -7.82 3.50 19.03
C PRO A 515 -7.48 2.09 18.53
N LEU A 516 -6.19 1.84 18.38
CA LEU A 516 -5.63 0.59 17.88
C LEU A 516 -4.35 0.26 18.63
N ILE A 517 -4.18 -1.00 19.01
CA ILE A 517 -2.89 -1.51 19.49
C ILE A 517 -2.44 -2.70 18.64
N LYS A 518 -1.11 -2.87 18.52
CA LYS A 518 -0.48 -4.01 17.84
C LYS A 518 0.86 -4.34 18.45
N LEU A 519 1.08 -5.61 18.77
CA LEU A 519 2.39 -6.09 19.21
C LEU A 519 3.38 -6.10 18.03
N ALA A 520 4.60 -5.69 18.34
CA ALA A 520 5.69 -5.61 17.39
C ALA A 520 6.96 -6.24 17.95
N ASP A 521 7.90 -6.61 17.07
CA ASP A 521 9.22 -7.08 17.44
C ASP A 521 10.15 -5.92 17.89
N GLY A 522 11.41 -6.24 18.17
CA GLY A 522 12.41 -5.25 18.58
C GLY A 522 12.77 -4.22 17.50
N ASP A 523 12.47 -4.50 16.25
CA ASP A 523 12.67 -3.61 15.09
C ASP A 523 11.39 -2.83 14.73
N GLY A 524 10.30 -3.04 15.48
CA GLY A 524 9.02 -2.37 15.27
C GLY A 524 8.16 -2.98 14.17
N ASN A 525 8.48 -4.18 13.68
CA ASN A 525 7.62 -4.90 12.73
C ASN A 525 6.42 -5.48 13.46
N PHE A 526 5.23 -5.35 12.89
CA PHE A 526 4.03 -5.98 13.42
C PHE A 526 4.15 -7.49 13.36
N ILE A 527 3.84 -8.14 14.46
CA ILE A 527 3.96 -9.59 14.59
C ILE A 527 2.63 -10.24 14.91
N TYR A 528 2.49 -11.46 14.45
CA TYR A 528 1.31 -12.30 14.63
C TYR A 528 1.70 -13.68 15.18
N ASP A 529 2.83 -14.22 14.72
CA ASP A 529 3.43 -15.50 15.14
C ASP A 529 4.93 -15.28 15.30
N TYR A 530 5.43 -15.30 16.53
CA TYR A 530 6.84 -15.10 16.83
C TYR A 530 7.55 -16.45 16.95
N ARG A 531 8.59 -16.66 16.15
CA ARG A 531 9.37 -17.90 16.14
C ARG A 531 10.75 -17.69 16.74
N LEU A 532 10.91 -18.21 17.96
CA LEU A 532 12.20 -18.23 18.65
C LEU A 532 13.19 -19.14 17.90
N SER A 533 14.39 -18.61 17.68
CA SER A 533 15.49 -19.37 17.08
C SER A 533 16.03 -20.43 18.02
N ARG A 534 16.88 -21.33 17.48
CA ARG A 534 17.50 -22.38 18.28
C ARG A 534 18.45 -21.80 19.33
N GLY A 535 18.09 -21.92 20.60
CA GLY A 535 18.88 -21.42 21.72
C GLY A 535 18.31 -20.20 22.40
N GLU A 536 17.37 -19.53 21.74
CA GLU A 536 16.56 -18.49 22.37
C GLU A 536 15.44 -19.14 23.19
N THR A 537 15.13 -18.55 24.31
CA THR A 537 14.03 -18.96 25.19
C THR A 537 13.16 -17.77 25.60
N GLU A 538 13.46 -16.60 25.08
CA GLU A 538 12.80 -15.35 25.42
C GLU A 538 12.58 -14.52 24.14
N ALA A 539 11.35 -14.04 23.95
CA ALA A 539 11.00 -13.03 22.98
C ALA A 539 10.81 -11.69 23.70
N VAL A 540 11.28 -10.61 23.10
CA VAL A 540 11.06 -9.24 23.59
C VAL A 540 10.22 -8.51 22.56
N LEU A 541 9.06 -8.05 23.00
CA LEU A 541 8.06 -7.42 22.14
C LEU A 541 7.78 -6.00 22.61
N SER A 542 7.48 -5.12 21.69
CA SER A 542 7.03 -3.74 21.94
C SER A 542 5.54 -3.62 21.59
N LEU A 543 4.92 -2.51 21.99
CA LEU A 543 3.55 -2.16 21.66
C LEU A 543 3.54 -0.95 20.75
N TYR A 544 2.92 -1.08 19.59
CA TYR A 544 2.48 0.06 18.81
C TYR A 544 1.08 0.44 19.28
N ALA A 545 0.85 1.72 19.51
CA ALA A 545 -0.44 2.27 19.87
C ALA A 545 -0.77 3.47 18.99
N LEU A 546 -2.01 3.53 18.54
CA LEU A 546 -2.59 4.64 17.82
C LEU A 546 -3.76 5.15 18.65
N SER A 547 -3.79 6.44 18.96
CA SER A 547 -4.80 7.04 19.85
C SER A 547 -5.01 6.26 21.17
N ALA A 548 -3.95 5.67 21.67
CA ALA A 548 -3.89 4.89 22.91
C ALA A 548 -2.49 5.01 23.54
N SER A 549 -2.34 4.54 24.78
CA SER A 549 -1.02 4.51 25.42
C SER A 549 -0.19 3.34 24.86
N ASP A 550 1.08 3.59 24.58
CA ASP A 550 2.08 2.56 24.26
C ASP A 550 2.80 2.02 25.52
N ASP A 551 2.50 2.57 26.71
CA ASP A 551 3.04 2.10 27.99
C ASP A 551 2.37 0.79 28.42
N LEU A 552 3.07 -0.31 28.20
CA LEU A 552 2.64 -1.66 28.55
C LEU A 552 2.30 -1.84 30.04
N THR A 553 2.71 -0.95 30.92
CA THR A 553 2.38 -1.03 32.36
C THR A 553 0.89 -0.79 32.64
N GLY A 554 0.19 -0.11 31.73
CA GLY A 554 -1.26 0.10 31.76
C GLY A 554 -2.08 -1.06 31.18
N TYR A 555 -1.45 -2.17 30.77
CA TYR A 555 -2.14 -3.30 30.16
C TYR A 555 -2.08 -4.55 31.01
N THR A 556 -3.13 -5.32 30.98
CA THR A 556 -3.15 -6.69 31.52
C THR A 556 -2.50 -7.64 30.50
N VAL A 557 -1.53 -8.43 30.96
CA VAL A 557 -0.84 -9.44 30.15
C VAL A 557 -1.28 -10.83 30.58
N THR A 558 -1.76 -11.62 29.62
CA THR A 558 -2.05 -13.04 29.81
C THR A 558 -1.12 -13.90 28.95
N CYS A 559 -0.80 -15.11 29.42
CA CYS A 559 0.05 -16.05 28.69
C CYS A 559 -0.54 -17.45 28.82
N GLU A 560 -1.07 -17.98 27.74
CA GLU A 560 -1.68 -19.29 27.66
C GLU A 560 -0.72 -20.30 27.01
N GLY A 561 -0.01 -21.08 27.83
CA GLY A 561 0.94 -22.09 27.38
C GLY A 561 1.65 -22.77 28.55
N GLU A 562 1.79 -24.10 28.47
CA GLU A 562 2.41 -24.87 29.54
C GLU A 562 3.89 -24.54 29.73
N GLY A 563 4.23 -23.99 30.89
CA GLY A 563 5.60 -23.64 31.25
C GLY A 563 6.11 -22.34 30.61
N CYS A 564 5.24 -21.61 29.90
CA CYS A 564 5.52 -20.29 29.38
C CYS A 564 5.11 -19.21 30.38
N ALA A 565 5.69 -18.02 30.25
CA ALA A 565 5.37 -16.87 31.07
C ALA A 565 5.61 -15.56 30.28
N ALA A 566 4.78 -14.57 30.52
CA ALA A 566 4.96 -13.24 29.99
C ALA A 566 4.92 -12.19 31.12
N ALA A 567 5.74 -11.16 31.01
CA ALA A 567 5.77 -10.05 31.96
C ALA A 567 6.32 -8.78 31.29
N VAL A 568 5.81 -7.63 31.72
CA VAL A 568 6.39 -6.33 31.34
C VAL A 568 7.68 -6.09 32.12
N ARG A 569 8.77 -5.79 31.41
CA ARG A 569 10.09 -5.48 31.98
C ARG A 569 10.71 -4.34 31.17
N ASP A 570 11.15 -3.31 31.83
CA ASP A 570 11.82 -2.16 31.23
C ASP A 570 11.03 -1.55 30.04
N GLY A 571 9.70 -1.51 30.15
CA GLY A 571 8.80 -0.98 29.12
C GLY A 571 8.52 -1.92 27.93
N ALA A 572 9.09 -3.13 27.91
CA ALA A 572 8.87 -4.13 26.88
C ALA A 572 8.18 -5.38 27.45
N LEU A 573 7.51 -6.13 26.59
CA LEU A 573 6.87 -7.40 26.92
C LEU A 573 7.87 -8.55 26.72
N SER A 574 8.37 -9.10 27.82
CA SER A 574 9.25 -10.26 27.82
C SER A 574 8.42 -11.53 27.90
N VAL A 575 8.56 -12.42 26.92
CA VAL A 575 7.85 -13.70 26.83
C VAL A 575 8.84 -14.85 26.91
N THR A 576 8.82 -15.57 28.02
CA THR A 576 9.63 -16.79 28.18
C THR A 576 8.87 -17.99 27.64
N CYS A 577 9.45 -18.68 26.66
CA CYS A 577 8.89 -19.89 26.05
C CYS A 577 9.96 -20.98 26.02
N PRO A 578 9.87 -22.01 26.90
CA PRO A 578 10.83 -23.12 26.93
C PRO A 578 10.83 -23.91 25.63
N ARG A 579 11.97 -24.52 25.33
CA ARG A 579 12.14 -25.29 24.10
C ARG A 579 11.09 -26.37 23.93
N GLY A 580 10.45 -26.39 22.75
CA GLY A 580 9.40 -27.34 22.39
C GLY A 580 8.03 -27.02 23.00
N LYS A 581 7.90 -25.84 23.59
CA LYS A 581 6.63 -25.29 24.06
C LYS A 581 6.19 -24.16 23.15
N SER A 582 4.94 -23.76 23.30
CA SER A 582 4.33 -22.63 22.65
C SER A 582 3.32 -21.97 23.59
N CYS A 583 3.02 -20.72 23.34
CA CYS A 583 1.98 -19.99 24.07
C CYS A 583 1.34 -18.93 23.16
N THR A 584 0.13 -18.55 23.54
CA THR A 584 -0.49 -17.30 23.06
C THR A 584 -0.34 -16.26 24.16
N VAL A 585 0.19 -15.11 23.81
CA VAL A 585 0.30 -13.97 24.71
C VAL A 585 -0.66 -12.90 24.24
N THR A 586 -1.49 -12.41 25.16
CA THR A 586 -2.47 -11.37 24.90
C THR A 586 -2.20 -10.18 25.81
N VAL A 587 -2.22 -8.99 25.25
CA VAL A 587 -2.24 -7.73 25.98
C VAL A 587 -3.63 -7.12 25.84
N THR A 588 -4.18 -6.59 26.94
CA THR A 588 -5.53 -6.00 26.98
C THR A 588 -5.50 -4.76 27.85
N ASP A 589 -6.09 -3.67 27.39
CA ASP A 589 -6.21 -2.44 28.16
C ASP A 589 -7.10 -2.60 29.41
N GLU A 590 -7.12 -1.62 30.29
CA GLU A 590 -7.92 -1.66 31.52
C GLU A 590 -9.41 -1.77 31.28
N THR A 591 -9.90 -1.30 30.13
CA THR A 591 -11.33 -1.33 29.77
C THR A 591 -11.74 -2.64 29.12
N GLY A 592 -10.77 -3.44 28.64
CA GLY A 592 -11.03 -4.64 27.86
C GLY A 592 -11.43 -4.39 26.41
N THR A 593 -11.35 -3.14 25.95
CA THR A 593 -11.76 -2.75 24.58
C THR A 593 -10.62 -2.85 23.58
N LEU A 594 -9.39 -2.68 24.02
CA LEU A 594 -8.21 -2.82 23.18
C LEU A 594 -7.44 -4.08 23.54
N SER A 595 -7.27 -4.95 22.60
CA SER A 595 -6.48 -6.17 22.78
C SER A 595 -5.69 -6.52 21.53
N ASP A 596 -4.55 -7.16 21.74
CA ASP A 596 -3.79 -7.81 20.66
C ASP A 596 -3.12 -9.08 21.19
N SER A 597 -2.98 -10.06 20.30
CA SER A 597 -2.44 -11.37 20.66
C SER A 597 -1.38 -11.83 19.68
N VAL A 598 -0.36 -12.49 20.22
CA VAL A 598 0.73 -13.09 19.45
C VAL A 598 0.94 -14.54 19.88
N TYR A 599 1.05 -15.43 18.90
CA TYR A 599 1.50 -16.79 19.14
C TYR A 599 3.02 -16.85 19.19
N VAL A 600 3.58 -17.42 20.25
CA VAL A 600 5.04 -17.56 20.44
C VAL A 600 5.40 -19.03 20.49
N ALA A 601 6.31 -19.45 19.62
CA ALA A 601 6.76 -20.84 19.55
C ALA A 601 8.22 -20.94 19.10
N HIS A 602 8.84 -22.11 19.30
CA HIS A 602 10.15 -22.37 18.75
C HIS A 602 10.08 -22.77 17.28
N GLU A 603 11.00 -22.22 16.50
CA GLU A 603 11.23 -22.64 15.14
C GLU A 603 11.74 -24.09 15.11
N THR A 604 11.07 -24.96 14.39
CA THR A 604 11.54 -26.35 14.19
C THR A 604 12.60 -26.41 13.08
N ALA A 605 13.46 -27.45 13.12
CA ALA A 605 14.45 -27.66 12.07
C ALA A 605 13.78 -27.85 10.68
N THR A 606 12.58 -28.42 10.64
CA THR A 606 11.79 -28.60 9.42
C THR A 606 11.29 -27.27 8.88
N ILE A 607 10.70 -26.43 9.74
CA ILE A 607 10.25 -25.09 9.38
C ILE A 607 11.42 -24.26 8.83
N ARG A 608 12.56 -24.29 9.52
CA ARG A 608 13.78 -23.58 9.10
C ARG A 608 14.30 -24.04 7.74
N PHE A 609 14.27 -25.35 7.49
CA PHE A 609 14.69 -25.93 6.21
C PHE A 609 13.73 -25.52 5.09
N VAL A 610 12.43 -25.56 5.33
CA VAL A 610 11.40 -25.14 4.36
C VAL A 610 11.53 -23.64 4.10
N SER A 611 11.61 -22.81 5.13
CA SER A 611 11.78 -21.36 5.00
C SER A 611 13.06 -21.01 4.22
N ALA A 612 14.18 -21.68 4.52
CA ALA A 612 15.44 -21.46 3.79
C ALA A 612 15.33 -21.83 2.30
N ILE A 613 14.58 -22.90 1.96
CA ILE A 613 14.32 -23.25 0.56
C ILE A 613 13.41 -22.22 -0.11
N GLU A 614 12.36 -21.82 0.57
CA GLU A 614 11.40 -20.83 0.07
C GLU A 614 12.09 -19.47 -0.14
N SER A 615 12.90 -19.02 0.83
CA SER A 615 13.74 -17.83 0.72
C SER A 615 14.69 -17.90 -0.47
N TYR A 616 15.41 -19.00 -0.59
CA TYR A 616 16.28 -19.21 -1.73
C TYR A 616 15.51 -19.19 -3.06
N CYS A 617 14.31 -19.76 -3.09
CA CYS A 617 13.46 -19.77 -4.27
C CYS A 617 12.88 -18.37 -4.57
N ALA A 618 12.55 -17.59 -3.57
CA ALA A 618 11.99 -16.24 -3.71
C ALA A 618 13.08 -15.22 -4.08
N ASN A 619 14.21 -15.26 -3.39
CA ASN A 619 15.31 -14.30 -3.53
C ASN A 619 16.30 -14.67 -4.64
N GLY A 620 16.36 -15.95 -5.03
CA GLY A 620 17.20 -16.39 -6.14
C GLY A 620 16.70 -15.78 -7.44
N ILE A 621 17.49 -14.92 -8.01
CA ILE A 621 17.37 -14.16 -9.26
C ILE A 621 16.04 -14.40 -10.03
N PRO A 622 15.02 -13.55 -9.89
CA PRO A 622 13.72 -13.69 -10.57
C PRO A 622 13.81 -13.80 -12.10
N LYS A 623 14.90 -13.28 -12.67
CA LYS A 623 15.14 -13.18 -14.11
C LYS A 623 15.69 -14.47 -14.76
N THR A 624 15.98 -15.52 -14.01
CA THR A 624 16.56 -16.77 -14.53
C THR A 624 15.59 -17.94 -14.62
N ASN A 625 14.35 -17.76 -14.25
CA ASN A 625 13.29 -18.69 -14.60
C ASN A 625 13.03 -18.55 -16.11
N LEU A 626 13.15 -19.65 -16.88
CA LEU A 626 12.90 -19.65 -18.33
C LEU A 626 11.50 -19.12 -18.67
N TYR A 627 10.52 -19.38 -17.84
CA TYR A 627 9.18 -18.82 -17.99
C TYR A 627 9.18 -17.30 -17.82
N SER A 628 9.80 -16.77 -16.76
CA SER A 628 9.94 -15.32 -16.54
C SER A 628 10.72 -14.66 -17.67
N LEU A 629 11.75 -15.32 -18.18
CA LEU A 629 12.49 -14.87 -19.35
C LEU A 629 11.62 -14.89 -20.62
N ALA A 630 10.86 -15.96 -20.84
CA ALA A 630 9.95 -16.06 -21.99
C ALA A 630 8.85 -15.00 -21.95
N VAL A 631 8.27 -14.76 -20.76
CA VAL A 631 7.26 -13.71 -20.56
C VAL A 631 7.87 -12.32 -20.71
N HIS A 632 9.09 -12.10 -20.16
CA HIS A 632 9.81 -10.85 -20.37
C HIS A 632 10.10 -10.62 -21.87
N CYS A 633 10.59 -11.64 -22.57
CA CYS A 633 10.81 -11.57 -24.02
C CYS A 633 9.50 -11.33 -24.79
N TYR A 634 8.40 -11.97 -24.39
CA TYR A 634 7.09 -11.76 -24.99
C TYR A 634 6.61 -10.32 -24.80
N LYS A 635 6.68 -9.81 -23.56
CA LYS A 635 6.29 -8.43 -23.25
C LYS A 635 7.15 -7.41 -23.99
N HIS A 636 8.47 -7.58 -23.94
CA HIS A 636 9.39 -6.63 -24.53
C HIS A 636 9.41 -6.66 -26.07
N PHE A 637 9.49 -7.87 -26.67
CA PHE A 637 9.67 -7.99 -28.12
C PHE A 637 8.36 -8.12 -28.91
N ILE A 638 7.28 -8.57 -28.29
CA ILE A 638 6.00 -8.80 -29.00
C ILE A 638 4.96 -7.76 -28.63
N LEU A 639 4.88 -7.37 -27.36
CA LEU A 639 3.93 -6.36 -26.90
C LEU A 639 4.52 -4.95 -26.83
N GLY A 640 5.84 -4.79 -26.99
CA GLY A 640 6.51 -3.48 -26.94
C GLY A 640 6.49 -2.83 -25.55
N TRP A 641 6.35 -3.60 -24.50
CA TRP A 641 6.35 -3.13 -23.13
C TRP A 641 7.78 -3.13 -22.56
N GLU A 642 8.20 -2.06 -21.90
CA GLU A 642 9.49 -1.97 -21.22
C GLU A 642 9.57 -2.78 -19.91
#